data_db9d9502e62670ca7068818435d32829
#
_entry.id   db9d9502e62670ca7068818435d32829
#
_cell.length_a   1.000
_cell.length_b   1.000
_cell.length_c   1.000
_cell.angle_alpha   90.00
_cell.angle_beta   90.00
_cell.angle_gamma   90.00
#
_symmetry.space_group_name_H-M   'P 1'
#
loop_
_entity.id
_entity.type
_entity.pdbx_description
1 polymer ?
#
loop_
_entity_poly.entity_id
_entity_poly.type
_entity_poly.pdbx_seq_one_letter_code
_entity_poly.pdbx_strand_id
1 'polypeptide(L)'
;MTASASAHPNRAGRKRRFGPLGWTLVIVAALIAAFVFATQVYTDWLWFSQLGFGGVFMTETLLKAGVFVVTALLVAVPLWASMSYAVKHAEEPAPAAESPQKAKRQEQQDSDSEEKTSEKPQSARGELQAEAEELLRDMFGQHSFEDSMVKYRRSVERIRKALLMVLPAVLGVLVATTFITQWDTVALFFNYQEFGVKDPEFGLDIGFFVFTLPFLQLLVKLFSVVLVLAGLGGIMMHYFYGGIRVQPGGMGTSPAFRRHIAVLLFLFLLVRAGGFWLDRYTTVQQQSGRWAGAMYTDTNSIIPVKAILAISAVLVAVFFLMAASTHRWRLPLIGTAMLVIVALVAGGVYPWIVQRFQVVPNEQAAQSEFIQRNIDATRYAYGLDKVETTPYDATINTAAGGLSGSSPTIENIRLLDPNVVSSAFAQMQQFRPYYRFDTNLAVDRYSIDKKTQDTVIAARELNPSQTSGESWYNRHVVYTHGYGVIAAYGNQVDPANGNPKFMQSGIKATGVISENYEPRIYFGMSSPQYSIVGGNGDQLELDRPQSADEANSADAKYTFTGSGGPRVDSWLNRLSYAIKFQSSDILLSDAVRDGSQILYERNPMDRVRKAAPYLQVDSKAYPAIVNNRVVWIVDGYTTTNQFPYSQGNTQDSSGSQGRGNSMNYIRNSVKATVDAYDGSVNLYAWDEDDPILKAWRGVFPGTVKSYKDMSAELISHVRYPNDMFSVQRSMLNKYHVTSAHSLYAGDDVWSIPNDPTNDSG
;
A
#
# COMPACT_ATOMS: atom_id res chain seq x y z
N MET A 1 7.56 -77.18 21.17
CA MET A 1 7.36 -76.69 22.55
C MET A 1 7.03 -75.23 22.48
N THR A 2 5.77 -74.96 22.69
CA THR A 2 5.08 -73.74 23.14
C THR A 2 5.62 -72.37 22.74
N ALA A 3 4.98 -71.79 21.73
CA ALA A 3 5.02 -70.38 21.43
C ALA A 3 3.98 -69.62 22.28
N SER A 4 4.41 -68.64 23.04
CA SER A 4 3.58 -67.75 23.80
C SER A 4 3.24 -66.51 22.94
N ALA A 5 1.98 -66.26 22.69
CA ALA A 5 1.46 -65.09 21.99
C ALA A 5 1.42 -63.93 23.00
N SER A 6 2.17 -62.85 22.72
CA SER A 6 2.10 -61.60 23.44
C SER A 6 1.05 -60.67 22.81
N ALA A 7 0.00 -60.38 23.57
CA ALA A 7 -1.03 -59.38 23.21
C ALA A 7 -0.44 -57.96 23.20
N HIS A 8 -0.67 -57.24 22.10
CA HIS A 8 -0.38 -55.79 22.01
C HIS A 8 -1.48 -54.99 22.74
N PRO A 9 -1.12 -54.08 23.64
CA PRO A 9 -2.09 -53.18 24.23
C PRO A 9 -2.48 -52.05 23.24
N ASN A 10 -3.76 -51.94 23.03
CA ASN A 10 -4.42 -50.86 22.28
C ASN A 10 -4.03 -49.51 22.83
N ARG A 11 -3.20 -48.76 22.13
CA ARG A 11 -2.89 -47.34 22.48
C ARG A 11 -4.08 -46.47 22.10
N ALA A 12 -5.00 -46.27 23.04
CA ALA A 12 -6.00 -45.23 22.98
C ALA A 12 -5.33 -43.87 22.77
N GLY A 13 -5.66 -43.16 21.67
CA GLY A 13 -5.12 -41.86 21.31
C GLY A 13 -5.36 -40.84 22.43
N ARG A 14 -4.32 -40.53 23.19
CA ARG A 14 -4.31 -39.50 24.21
C ARG A 14 -4.45 -38.14 23.52
N LYS A 15 -5.65 -37.55 23.51
CA LYS A 15 -5.87 -36.17 23.09
C LYS A 15 -4.90 -35.28 23.88
N ARG A 16 -3.90 -34.73 23.22
CA ARG A 16 -2.98 -33.71 23.80
C ARG A 16 -3.82 -32.48 24.11
N ARG A 17 -4.35 -32.36 25.31
CA ARG A 17 -4.79 -31.09 25.88
C ARG A 17 -3.56 -30.28 26.18
N PHE A 18 -3.51 -29.02 25.73
CA PHE A 18 -2.49 -28.08 26.20
C PHE A 18 -2.52 -28.09 27.73
N GLY A 19 -1.45 -28.56 28.36
CA GLY A 19 -1.32 -28.53 29.80
C GLY A 19 -1.15 -27.09 30.31
N PRO A 20 -1.24 -26.85 31.63
CA PRO A 20 -1.02 -25.52 32.21
C PRO A 20 0.26 -24.85 31.70
N LEU A 21 1.33 -25.60 31.57
CA LEU A 21 2.63 -25.14 31.04
C LEU A 21 2.52 -24.63 29.58
N GLY A 22 1.72 -25.29 28.76
CA GLY A 22 1.48 -24.83 27.37
C GLY A 22 0.76 -23.49 27.31
N TRP A 23 -0.23 -23.28 28.16
CA TRP A 23 -0.92 -21.98 28.26
C TRP A 23 0.00 -20.90 28.84
N THR A 24 0.83 -21.21 29.84
CA THR A 24 1.82 -20.27 30.37
C THR A 24 2.80 -19.82 29.29
N LEU A 25 3.32 -20.76 28.47
CA LEU A 25 4.19 -20.40 27.33
C LEU A 25 3.51 -19.51 26.31
N VAL A 26 2.25 -19.78 25.96
CA VAL A 26 1.47 -18.93 25.02
C VAL A 26 1.26 -17.54 25.60
N ILE A 27 0.91 -17.41 26.87
CA ILE A 27 0.73 -16.12 27.56
C ILE A 27 2.06 -15.35 27.59
N VAL A 28 3.16 -15.99 27.97
CA VAL A 28 4.49 -15.36 28.00
C VAL A 28 4.90 -14.90 26.60
N ALA A 29 4.72 -15.73 25.57
CA ALA A 29 5.01 -15.34 24.19
C ALA A 29 4.14 -14.16 23.72
N ALA A 30 2.87 -14.14 24.09
CA ALA A 30 1.96 -13.02 23.77
C ALA A 30 2.38 -11.73 24.51
N LEU A 31 2.81 -11.82 25.77
CA LEU A 31 3.32 -10.66 26.52
C LEU A 31 4.63 -10.12 25.93
N ILE A 32 5.54 -11.00 25.52
CA ILE A 32 6.79 -10.59 24.85
C ILE A 32 6.45 -9.90 23.51
N ALA A 33 5.58 -10.47 22.72
CA ALA A 33 5.16 -9.86 21.45
C ALA A 33 4.48 -8.50 21.66
N ALA A 34 3.62 -8.38 22.66
CA ALA A 34 2.98 -7.10 23.02
C ALA A 34 4.00 -6.07 23.50
N PHE A 35 5.00 -6.48 24.27
CA PHE A 35 6.07 -5.60 24.73
C PHE A 35 6.94 -5.12 23.58
N VAL A 36 7.36 -6.01 22.66
CA VAL A 36 8.11 -5.63 21.45
C VAL A 36 7.30 -4.67 20.57
N PHE A 37 6.01 -4.92 20.41
CA PHE A 37 5.12 -4.00 19.68
C PHE A 37 5.03 -2.62 20.37
N ALA A 38 4.86 -2.61 21.69
CA ALA A 38 4.78 -1.35 22.45
C ALA A 38 6.08 -0.54 22.36
N THR A 39 7.26 -1.19 22.38
CA THR A 39 8.54 -0.49 22.19
C THR A 39 8.70 0.10 20.80
N GLN A 40 8.17 -0.55 19.77
CA GLN A 40 8.16 0.00 18.40
C GLN A 40 7.31 1.26 18.31
N VAL A 41 6.08 1.20 18.81
CA VAL A 41 5.16 2.36 18.85
C VAL A 41 5.77 3.50 19.67
N TYR A 42 6.38 3.19 20.81
CA TYR A 42 7.02 4.17 21.69
C TYR A 42 8.21 4.88 21.01
N THR A 43 9.10 4.12 20.37
CA THR A 43 10.26 4.69 19.68
C THR A 43 9.86 5.51 18.46
N ASP A 44 8.80 5.12 17.73
CA ASP A 44 8.27 5.91 16.63
C ASP A 44 7.63 7.20 17.16
N TRP A 45 6.86 7.15 18.26
CA TRP A 45 6.33 8.36 18.90
C TRP A 45 7.43 9.33 19.32
N LEU A 46 8.54 8.83 19.91
CA LEU A 46 9.70 9.66 20.26
C LEU A 46 10.30 10.36 19.03
N TRP A 47 10.43 9.64 17.93
CA TRP A 47 10.96 10.18 16.68
C TRP A 47 10.08 11.30 16.10
N PHE A 48 8.79 11.05 15.98
CA PHE A 48 7.83 12.03 15.47
C PHE A 48 7.74 13.26 16.38
N SER A 49 7.76 13.06 17.69
CA SER A 49 7.68 14.14 18.67
C SER A 49 8.92 15.03 18.62
N GLN A 50 10.10 14.43 18.49
CA GLN A 50 11.37 15.18 18.39
C GLN A 50 11.41 16.07 17.13
N LEU A 51 10.82 15.64 16.02
CA LEU A 51 10.75 16.41 14.78
C LEU A 51 9.60 17.42 14.73
N GLY A 52 8.73 17.48 15.72
CA GLY A 52 7.53 18.31 15.69
C GLY A 52 6.36 17.73 14.87
N PHE A 53 6.48 16.49 14.40
CA PHE A 53 5.44 15.77 13.65
C PHE A 53 4.61 14.82 14.51
N GLY A 54 4.59 14.99 15.83
CA GLY A 54 3.81 14.15 16.75
C GLY A 54 2.31 14.10 16.38
N GLY A 55 1.76 15.19 15.82
CA GLY A 55 0.38 15.23 15.29
C GLY A 55 0.15 14.26 14.14
N VAL A 56 1.11 14.10 13.23
CA VAL A 56 1.02 13.13 12.11
C VAL A 56 0.92 11.71 12.66
N PHE A 57 1.84 11.35 13.56
CA PHE A 57 1.85 10.02 14.17
C PHE A 57 0.54 9.71 14.91
N MET A 58 0.06 10.66 15.72
CA MET A 58 -1.17 10.47 16.49
C MET A 58 -2.40 10.33 15.58
N THR A 59 -2.56 11.22 14.60
CA THR A 59 -3.68 11.20 13.66
C THR A 59 -3.68 9.93 12.83
N GLU A 60 -2.55 9.54 12.27
CA GLU A 60 -2.41 8.31 11.49
C GLU A 60 -2.73 7.06 12.33
N THR A 61 -2.16 6.98 13.55
CA THR A 61 -2.39 5.86 14.46
C THR A 61 -3.86 5.77 14.91
N LEU A 62 -4.48 6.90 15.24
CA LEU A 62 -5.89 6.94 15.63
C LEU A 62 -6.82 6.58 14.47
N LEU A 63 -6.55 7.07 13.26
CA LEU A 63 -7.32 6.69 12.07
C LEU A 63 -7.20 5.19 11.77
N LYS A 64 -5.99 4.64 11.79
CA LYS A 64 -5.75 3.20 11.62
C LYS A 64 -6.46 2.38 12.69
N ALA A 65 -6.35 2.77 13.95
CA ALA A 65 -7.03 2.11 15.05
C ALA A 65 -8.56 2.22 14.92
N GLY A 66 -9.07 3.38 14.54
CA GLY A 66 -10.51 3.61 14.30
C GLY A 66 -11.04 2.72 13.18
N VAL A 67 -10.38 2.71 12.03
CA VAL A 67 -10.75 1.84 10.90
C VAL A 67 -10.71 0.37 11.31
N PHE A 68 -9.66 -0.04 12.04
CA PHE A 68 -9.54 -1.42 12.53
C PHE A 68 -10.70 -1.80 13.47
N VAL A 69 -10.96 -1.01 14.50
CA VAL A 69 -12.00 -1.31 15.50
C VAL A 69 -13.39 -1.30 14.85
N VAL A 70 -13.68 -0.27 14.04
CA VAL A 70 -14.98 -0.16 13.36
C VAL A 70 -15.20 -1.35 12.42
N THR A 71 -14.19 -1.72 11.61
CA THR A 71 -14.28 -2.86 10.71
C THR A 71 -14.44 -4.17 11.48
N ALA A 72 -13.65 -4.40 12.54
CA ALA A 72 -13.75 -5.60 13.37
C ALA A 72 -15.15 -5.76 13.96
N LEU A 73 -15.74 -4.68 14.48
CA LEU A 73 -17.10 -4.69 15.02
C LEU A 73 -18.15 -4.89 13.93
N LEU A 74 -18.05 -4.19 12.80
CA LEU A 74 -18.98 -4.32 11.68
C LEU A 74 -18.98 -5.74 11.07
N VAL A 75 -17.92 -6.51 11.22
CA VAL A 75 -17.87 -7.91 10.81
C VAL A 75 -18.33 -8.83 11.93
N ALA A 76 -17.79 -8.66 13.14
CA ALA A 76 -18.04 -9.59 14.25
C ALA A 76 -19.50 -9.56 14.72
N VAL A 77 -20.11 -8.38 14.84
CA VAL A 77 -21.47 -8.23 15.39
C VAL A 77 -22.54 -8.85 14.46
N PRO A 78 -22.58 -8.56 13.15
CA PRO A 78 -23.56 -9.20 12.27
C PRO A 78 -23.34 -10.71 12.12
N LEU A 79 -22.09 -11.17 12.09
CA LEU A 79 -21.78 -12.60 12.05
C LEU A 79 -22.25 -13.29 13.34
N TRP A 80 -21.96 -12.73 14.50
CA TRP A 80 -22.45 -13.22 15.79
C TRP A 80 -24.00 -13.22 15.84
N ALA A 81 -24.64 -12.15 15.38
CA ALA A 81 -26.09 -12.04 15.35
C ALA A 81 -26.72 -13.10 14.43
N SER A 82 -26.14 -13.32 13.23
CA SER A 82 -26.57 -14.35 12.29
C SER A 82 -26.44 -15.74 12.88
N MET A 83 -25.28 -16.07 13.45
CA MET A 83 -25.03 -17.37 14.10
C MET A 83 -25.96 -17.57 15.31
N SER A 84 -26.15 -16.53 16.13
CA SER A 84 -27.02 -16.57 17.31
C SER A 84 -28.49 -16.75 16.94
N TYR A 85 -28.94 -16.06 15.87
CA TYR A 85 -30.30 -16.23 15.34
C TYR A 85 -30.53 -17.67 14.91
N ALA A 86 -29.60 -18.29 14.18
CA ALA A 86 -29.68 -19.67 13.73
C ALA A 86 -29.79 -20.66 14.91
N VAL A 87 -29.00 -20.43 15.97
CA VAL A 87 -29.04 -21.27 17.19
C VAL A 87 -30.35 -21.07 17.97
N LYS A 88 -30.84 -19.81 18.11
CA LYS A 88 -32.02 -19.49 18.87
C LYS A 88 -33.30 -20.04 18.23
N HIS A 89 -33.37 -20.11 16.90
CA HIS A 89 -34.52 -20.62 16.16
C HIS A 89 -34.30 -22.05 15.62
N ALA A 90 -33.38 -22.80 16.23
CA ALA A 90 -33.23 -24.22 15.98
C ALA A 90 -34.53 -24.94 16.47
N GLU A 91 -35.13 -25.70 15.57
CA GLU A 91 -36.23 -26.59 15.95
C GLU A 91 -35.64 -27.73 16.79
N GLU A 92 -36.24 -28.01 17.95
CA GLU A 92 -35.93 -29.23 18.71
C GLU A 92 -36.16 -30.45 17.76
N PRO A 93 -35.24 -31.39 17.70
CA PRO A 93 -35.51 -32.62 16.95
C PRO A 93 -36.73 -33.28 17.57
N ALA A 94 -37.74 -33.56 16.75
CA ALA A 94 -38.84 -34.40 17.19
C ALA A 94 -38.25 -35.68 17.82
N PRO A 95 -38.72 -36.12 19.01
CA PRO A 95 -38.25 -37.37 19.59
C PRO A 95 -38.33 -38.44 18.48
N ALA A 96 -37.25 -39.18 18.32
CA ALA A 96 -37.16 -40.21 17.30
C ALA A 96 -38.44 -41.09 17.50
N ALA A 97 -39.34 -41.04 16.51
CA ALA A 97 -40.48 -41.89 16.55
C ALA A 97 -39.95 -43.31 16.66
N GLU A 98 -40.21 -43.97 17.78
CA GLU A 98 -39.86 -45.39 17.94
C GLU A 98 -40.39 -46.09 16.69
N SER A 99 -39.47 -46.65 15.92
CA SER A 99 -39.83 -47.30 14.68
C SER A 99 -40.83 -48.40 15.00
N PRO A 100 -41.98 -48.48 14.30
CA PRO A 100 -43.01 -49.53 14.54
C PRO A 100 -42.46 -50.96 14.44
N GLN A 101 -41.25 -51.13 14.01
CA GLN A 101 -40.55 -52.45 13.91
C GLN A 101 -39.98 -52.97 15.23
N LYS A 102 -39.76 -52.12 16.28
CA LYS A 102 -39.37 -52.64 17.61
C LYS A 102 -40.54 -53.18 18.40
N ALA A 103 -41.71 -52.58 18.25
CA ALA A 103 -42.96 -53.11 18.85
C ALA A 103 -43.37 -54.45 18.22
N LYS A 104 -43.23 -54.61 16.89
CA LYS A 104 -43.48 -55.89 16.20
C LYS A 104 -42.44 -57.00 16.46
N ARG A 105 -41.22 -56.66 16.87
CA ARG A 105 -40.18 -57.66 17.23
C ARG A 105 -40.36 -58.17 18.64
N GLN A 106 -40.96 -57.44 19.54
CA GLN A 106 -41.31 -57.91 20.90
C GLN A 106 -42.58 -58.77 20.90
N GLU A 107 -43.57 -58.46 20.05
CA GLU A 107 -44.75 -59.31 19.88
C GLU A 107 -44.49 -60.63 19.08
N GLN A 108 -43.45 -60.68 18.24
CA GLN A 108 -43.02 -61.88 17.49
C GLN A 108 -42.09 -62.77 18.29
N GLN A 109 -41.47 -62.34 19.40
CA GLN A 109 -40.59 -63.18 20.22
C GLN A 109 -41.36 -63.96 21.30
N ASP A 110 -42.60 -63.61 21.56
CA ASP A 110 -43.47 -64.35 22.51
C ASP A 110 -44.42 -65.36 21.83
N SER A 111 -44.40 -65.48 20.46
CA SER A 111 -45.28 -66.39 19.75
C SER A 111 -44.56 -67.55 19.01
N ASP A 112 -43.24 -67.61 19.00
CA ASP A 112 -42.47 -68.67 18.30
C ASP A 112 -41.77 -69.65 19.23
N SER A 113 -42.54 -70.22 20.17
CA SER A 113 -42.08 -71.38 20.91
C SER A 113 -42.95 -72.60 20.66
N GLU A 114 -43.40 -72.76 19.42
CA GLU A 114 -43.91 -74.05 18.99
C GLU A 114 -43.88 -74.22 17.47
N GLU A 115 -43.15 -75.16 17.05
CA GLU A 115 -43.30 -76.04 15.90
C GLU A 115 -42.07 -76.13 14.95
N LYS A 116 -41.48 -77.31 15.01
CA LYS A 116 -40.49 -77.89 14.07
C LYS A 116 -41.17 -78.39 12.78
N THR A 117 -40.58 -78.24 11.63
CA THR A 117 -39.99 -79.29 10.78
C THR A 117 -39.88 -78.84 9.31
N SER A 118 -38.71 -79.17 8.74
CA SER A 118 -38.36 -79.55 7.36
C SER A 118 -38.66 -78.61 6.17
N GLU A 119 -37.74 -78.22 5.43
CA GLU A 119 -37.06 -78.78 4.29
C GLU A 119 -36.18 -77.82 3.49
N LYS A 120 -35.07 -78.29 2.97
CA LYS A 120 -34.07 -77.63 2.09
C LYS A 120 -34.55 -77.67 0.61
N PRO A 121 -33.82 -77.15 -0.36
CA PRO A 121 -32.80 -76.04 -0.46
C PRO A 121 -33.05 -75.13 -1.67
N GLN A 122 -32.52 -73.92 -1.71
CA GLN A 122 -32.28 -73.25 -3.00
C GLN A 122 -31.14 -72.21 -2.95
N SER A 123 -30.17 -72.53 -3.79
CA SER A 123 -29.18 -71.72 -4.52
C SER A 123 -28.36 -70.64 -3.80
N ALA A 124 -27.06 -70.93 -3.76
CA ALA A 124 -25.95 -70.04 -3.39
C ALA A 124 -25.85 -68.69 -4.13
N ARG A 125 -26.78 -68.42 -5.04
CA ARG A 125 -26.80 -67.14 -5.80
C ARG A 125 -27.67 -66.10 -5.15
N GLY A 126 -28.61 -66.46 -4.29
CA GLY A 126 -29.46 -65.58 -3.52
C GLY A 126 -28.76 -65.06 -2.28
N GLU A 127 -27.93 -65.89 -1.65
CA GLU A 127 -27.14 -65.48 -0.45
C GLU A 127 -26.04 -64.46 -0.78
N LEU A 128 -25.31 -64.62 -1.90
CA LEU A 128 -24.32 -63.67 -2.37
C LEU A 128 -24.91 -62.30 -2.79
N GLN A 129 -26.13 -62.28 -3.32
CA GLN A 129 -26.82 -61.01 -3.61
C GLN A 129 -27.36 -60.37 -2.35
N ALA A 130 -27.85 -61.12 -1.37
CA ALA A 130 -28.29 -60.58 -0.08
C ALA A 130 -27.08 -60.07 0.76
N GLU A 131 -25.96 -60.78 0.76
CA GLU A 131 -24.73 -60.33 1.40
C GLU A 131 -24.11 -59.12 0.72
N ALA A 132 -24.16 -59.02 -0.60
CA ALA A 132 -23.73 -57.87 -1.36
C ALA A 132 -24.63 -56.63 -1.16
N GLU A 133 -25.95 -56.83 -1.07
CA GLU A 133 -26.90 -55.76 -0.70
C GLU A 133 -26.77 -55.36 0.75
N GLU A 134 -26.46 -56.28 1.65
CA GLU A 134 -26.23 -55.99 3.07
C GLU A 134 -24.87 -55.27 3.28
N LEU A 135 -23.82 -55.65 2.57
CA LEU A 135 -22.52 -54.94 2.52
C LEU A 135 -22.63 -53.56 1.88
N LEU A 136 -23.42 -53.41 0.82
CA LEU A 136 -23.71 -52.09 0.22
C LEU A 136 -24.59 -51.25 1.14
N ARG A 137 -25.54 -51.81 1.86
CA ARG A 137 -26.33 -51.13 2.88
C ARG A 137 -25.48 -50.72 4.08
N ASP A 138 -24.49 -51.50 4.49
CA ASP A 138 -23.56 -51.17 5.58
C ASP A 138 -22.50 -50.13 5.14
N MET A 139 -22.05 -50.23 3.88
CA MET A 139 -21.09 -49.28 3.33
C MET A 139 -21.70 -47.92 2.97
N PHE A 140 -22.99 -47.87 2.57
CA PHE A 140 -23.74 -46.67 2.27
C PHE A 140 -24.94 -46.45 3.21
N GLY A 141 -24.94 -47.12 4.37
CA GLY A 141 -26.05 -47.20 5.29
C GLY A 141 -26.32 -45.90 6.02
N GLN A 142 -27.55 -45.42 5.87
CA GLN A 142 -28.12 -44.23 6.41
C GLN A 142 -27.98 -44.02 7.93
N HIS A 143 -27.74 -45.10 8.69
CA HIS A 143 -27.56 -44.99 10.15
C HIS A 143 -26.20 -44.42 10.58
N SER A 144 -25.16 -44.56 9.78
CA SER A 144 -23.83 -44.03 10.15
C SER A 144 -23.75 -42.52 9.99
N PHE A 145 -24.51 -41.91 9.10
CA PHE A 145 -24.49 -40.45 8.87
C PHE A 145 -25.28 -39.69 9.95
N GLU A 146 -26.48 -40.16 10.32
CA GLU A 146 -27.26 -39.55 11.40
C GLU A 146 -26.60 -39.69 12.79
N ASP A 147 -26.06 -40.88 13.11
CA ASP A 147 -25.33 -41.13 14.34
C ASP A 147 -24.05 -40.32 14.41
N SER A 148 -23.34 -40.13 13.30
CA SER A 148 -22.19 -39.25 13.20
C SER A 148 -22.58 -37.80 13.44
N MET A 149 -23.69 -37.35 12.85
CA MET A 149 -24.23 -36.00 13.02
C MET A 149 -24.64 -35.74 14.46
N VAL A 150 -25.26 -36.65 15.15
CA VAL A 150 -25.60 -36.52 16.58
C VAL A 150 -24.36 -36.41 17.45
N LYS A 151 -23.31 -37.18 17.15
CA LYS A 151 -22.01 -37.09 17.84
C LYS A 151 -21.33 -35.74 17.58
N TYR A 152 -21.33 -35.23 16.32
CA TYR A 152 -20.81 -33.89 15.98
C TYR A 152 -21.60 -32.79 16.67
N ARG A 153 -22.93 -32.88 16.70
CA ARG A 153 -23.80 -31.90 17.40
C ARG A 153 -23.46 -31.83 18.89
N ARG A 154 -23.31 -32.95 19.58
CA ARG A 154 -22.90 -32.98 21.02
C ARG A 154 -21.51 -32.36 21.24
N SER A 155 -20.61 -32.52 20.29
CA SER A 155 -19.28 -31.91 20.36
C SER A 155 -19.35 -30.41 20.13
N VAL A 156 -20.16 -29.93 19.17
CA VAL A 156 -20.40 -28.51 18.89
C VAL A 156 -21.11 -27.84 20.06
N GLU A 157 -22.06 -28.53 20.73
CA GLU A 157 -22.78 -28.02 21.92
C GLU A 157 -21.81 -27.66 23.07
N ARG A 158 -20.76 -28.49 23.29
CA ARG A 158 -19.73 -28.22 24.32
C ARG A 158 -18.92 -26.96 24.04
N ILE A 159 -18.71 -26.61 22.79
CA ILE A 159 -17.92 -25.45 22.37
C ILE A 159 -18.78 -24.29 21.87
N ARG A 160 -20.13 -24.42 21.94
CA ARG A 160 -21.09 -23.45 21.37
C ARG A 160 -20.80 -22.02 21.78
N LYS A 161 -20.63 -21.77 23.10
CA LYS A 161 -20.34 -20.40 23.59
C LYS A 161 -19.02 -19.86 23.03
N ALA A 162 -17.99 -20.71 22.97
CA ALA A 162 -16.72 -20.34 22.39
C ALA A 162 -16.85 -20.10 20.87
N LEU A 163 -17.54 -20.95 20.14
CA LEU A 163 -17.75 -20.82 18.71
C LEU A 163 -18.52 -19.54 18.36
N LEU A 164 -19.57 -19.20 19.11
CA LEU A 164 -20.37 -17.99 18.93
C LEU A 164 -19.61 -16.70 19.26
N MET A 165 -18.62 -16.72 20.14
CA MET A 165 -17.85 -15.53 20.51
C MET A 165 -16.51 -15.45 19.79
N VAL A 166 -15.74 -16.55 19.77
CA VAL A 166 -14.36 -16.55 19.26
C VAL A 166 -14.32 -16.47 17.73
N LEU A 167 -15.16 -17.23 17.03
CA LEU A 167 -15.16 -17.23 15.56
C LEU A 167 -15.49 -15.88 14.95
N PRO A 168 -16.57 -15.17 15.37
CA PRO A 168 -16.83 -13.82 14.88
C PRO A 168 -15.73 -12.82 15.24
N ALA A 169 -15.18 -12.89 16.45
CA ALA A 169 -14.09 -12.02 16.86
C ALA A 169 -12.82 -12.23 16.02
N VAL A 170 -12.41 -13.48 15.82
CA VAL A 170 -11.24 -13.82 15.01
C VAL A 170 -11.43 -13.39 13.55
N LEU A 171 -12.58 -13.68 12.94
CA LEU A 171 -12.86 -13.26 11.56
C LEU A 171 -12.99 -11.74 11.46
N GLY A 172 -13.55 -11.07 12.46
CA GLY A 172 -13.59 -9.61 12.55
C GLY A 172 -12.19 -9.00 12.55
N VAL A 173 -11.29 -9.52 13.38
CA VAL A 173 -9.88 -9.10 13.44
C VAL A 173 -9.17 -9.37 12.11
N LEU A 174 -9.32 -10.56 11.52
CA LEU A 174 -8.68 -10.90 10.23
C LEU A 174 -9.14 -9.99 9.09
N VAL A 175 -10.42 -9.67 9.00
CA VAL A 175 -10.90 -8.72 7.99
C VAL A 175 -10.40 -7.31 8.29
N ALA A 176 -10.40 -6.88 9.56
CA ALA A 176 -9.93 -5.56 9.96
C ALA A 176 -8.46 -5.33 9.61
N THR A 177 -7.58 -6.34 9.70
CA THR A 177 -6.17 -6.23 9.26
C THR A 177 -6.03 -5.94 7.78
N THR A 178 -6.97 -6.39 6.95
CA THR A 178 -6.98 -6.07 5.51
C THR A 178 -7.48 -4.64 5.25
N PHE A 179 -8.47 -4.18 6.00
CA PHE A 179 -9.08 -2.86 5.81
C PHE A 179 -8.30 -1.71 6.45
N ILE A 180 -7.44 -1.98 7.42
CA ILE A 180 -6.62 -0.95 8.07
C ILE A 180 -5.75 -0.16 7.09
N THR A 181 -5.35 -0.76 5.97
CA THR A 181 -4.56 -0.11 4.91
C THR A 181 -5.34 0.94 4.13
N GLN A 182 -6.65 1.03 4.30
CA GLN A 182 -7.54 1.98 3.62
C GLN A 182 -7.84 3.22 4.48
N TRP A 183 -7.03 3.48 5.51
CA TRP A 183 -7.20 4.63 6.39
C TRP A 183 -7.12 5.96 5.63
N ASP A 184 -6.28 6.02 4.60
CA ASP A 184 -6.09 7.16 3.69
C ASP A 184 -7.38 7.48 2.92
N THR A 185 -8.04 6.47 2.36
CA THR A 185 -9.35 6.60 1.68
C THR A 185 -10.41 7.17 2.61
N VAL A 186 -10.42 6.72 3.88
CA VAL A 186 -11.36 7.24 4.89
C VAL A 186 -10.99 8.69 5.25
N ALA A 187 -9.71 8.98 5.47
CA ALA A 187 -9.24 10.32 5.81
C ALA A 187 -9.57 11.34 4.72
N LEU A 188 -9.31 10.99 3.46
CA LEU A 188 -9.56 11.86 2.30
C LEU A 188 -11.05 12.10 2.06
N PHE A 189 -11.91 11.12 2.31
CA PHE A 189 -13.36 11.30 2.20
C PHE A 189 -13.89 12.40 3.16
N PHE A 190 -13.41 12.40 4.40
CA PHE A 190 -13.82 13.41 5.40
C PHE A 190 -13.16 14.79 5.19
N ASN A 191 -12.13 14.87 4.33
CA ASN A 191 -11.44 16.11 3.97
C ASN A 191 -11.59 16.42 2.48
N TYR A 192 -12.75 16.16 1.91
CA TYR A 192 -13.09 16.40 0.51
C TYR A 192 -12.71 17.82 0.05
N GLN A 193 -12.15 17.90 -1.16
CA GLN A 193 -11.85 19.17 -1.84
C GLN A 193 -12.34 19.11 -3.29
N GLU A 194 -12.80 20.23 -3.80
CA GLU A 194 -13.18 20.36 -5.22
C GLU A 194 -11.94 20.61 -6.09
N PHE A 195 -11.89 19.95 -7.23
CA PHE A 195 -10.88 20.22 -8.25
C PHE A 195 -11.24 21.44 -9.11
N GLY A 196 -12.52 21.88 -9.09
CA GLY A 196 -13.03 22.94 -9.93
C GLY A 196 -13.16 22.56 -11.41
N VAL A 197 -12.90 21.30 -11.73
CA VAL A 197 -13.04 20.71 -13.07
C VAL A 197 -14.04 19.57 -13.01
N LYS A 198 -14.95 19.51 -13.99
CA LYS A 198 -16.00 18.50 -14.05
C LYS A 198 -15.67 17.42 -15.06
N ASP A 199 -16.03 16.18 -14.71
CA ASP A 199 -16.04 15.06 -15.64
C ASP A 199 -17.04 15.30 -16.77
N PRO A 200 -16.66 15.08 -18.04
CA PRO A 200 -17.54 15.37 -19.18
C PRO A 200 -18.70 14.38 -19.35
N GLU A 201 -18.64 13.18 -18.75
CA GLU A 201 -19.70 12.17 -18.88
C GLU A 201 -20.84 12.36 -17.89
N PHE A 202 -20.50 12.60 -16.61
CA PHE A 202 -21.48 12.71 -15.53
C PHE A 202 -21.68 14.15 -15.03
N GLY A 203 -20.84 15.10 -15.46
CA GLY A 203 -20.88 16.49 -15.01
C GLY A 203 -20.52 16.69 -13.53
N LEU A 204 -19.90 15.69 -12.90
CA LEU A 204 -19.48 15.72 -11.49
C LEU A 204 -18.06 16.28 -11.38
N ASP A 205 -17.78 17.00 -10.27
CA ASP A 205 -16.41 17.42 -9.96
C ASP A 205 -15.47 16.23 -9.82
N ILE A 206 -14.23 16.38 -10.30
CA ILE A 206 -13.19 15.34 -10.21
C ILE A 206 -12.98 14.88 -8.77
N GLY A 207 -13.17 15.76 -7.77
CA GLY A 207 -13.09 15.40 -6.34
C GLY A 207 -14.03 14.26 -5.94
N PHE A 208 -15.20 14.13 -6.59
CA PHE A 208 -16.07 12.98 -6.38
C PHE A 208 -15.35 11.66 -6.72
N PHE A 209 -14.64 11.61 -7.83
CA PHE A 209 -13.94 10.40 -8.28
C PHE A 209 -12.70 10.10 -7.46
N VAL A 210 -12.02 11.12 -6.96
CA VAL A 210 -10.77 10.97 -6.19
C VAL A 210 -11.05 10.67 -4.71
N PHE A 211 -12.03 11.31 -4.10
CA PHE A 211 -12.26 11.26 -2.65
C PHE A 211 -13.50 10.45 -2.25
N THR A 212 -14.63 10.67 -2.95
CA THR A 212 -15.92 10.09 -2.53
C THR A 212 -16.13 8.69 -3.07
N LEU A 213 -15.90 8.47 -4.36
CA LEU A 213 -16.16 7.19 -5.01
C LEU A 213 -15.35 6.03 -4.40
N PRO A 214 -14.04 6.16 -4.12
CA PRO A 214 -13.26 5.10 -3.48
C PRO A 214 -13.80 4.70 -2.11
N PHE A 215 -14.25 5.69 -1.31
CA PHE A 215 -14.84 5.42 0.00
C PHE A 215 -16.19 4.67 -0.11
N LEU A 216 -17.06 5.07 -1.04
CA LEU A 216 -18.32 4.37 -1.26
C LEU A 216 -18.12 2.93 -1.74
N GLN A 217 -17.13 2.69 -2.60
CA GLN A 217 -16.73 1.36 -3.02
C GLN A 217 -16.16 0.53 -1.87
N LEU A 218 -15.37 1.15 -0.99
CA LEU A 218 -14.87 0.51 0.22
C LEU A 218 -16.03 0.02 1.11
N LEU A 219 -17.09 0.84 1.28
CA LEU A 219 -18.29 0.43 2.01
C LEU A 219 -19.01 -0.73 1.34
N VAL A 220 -19.23 -0.69 0.02
CA VAL A 220 -19.84 -1.79 -0.73
C VAL A 220 -19.04 -3.08 -0.57
N LYS A 221 -17.72 -3.01 -0.65
CA LYS A 221 -16.82 -4.14 -0.45
C LYS A 221 -16.93 -4.69 0.98
N LEU A 222 -16.87 -3.82 1.99
CA LEU A 222 -16.98 -4.21 3.40
C LEU A 222 -18.32 -4.87 3.70
N PHE A 223 -19.44 -4.24 3.34
CA PHE A 223 -20.77 -4.80 3.59
C PHE A 223 -21.01 -6.10 2.82
N SER A 224 -20.46 -6.24 1.60
CA SER A 224 -20.51 -7.51 0.86
C SER A 224 -19.80 -8.63 1.63
N VAL A 225 -18.60 -8.38 2.15
CA VAL A 225 -17.84 -9.34 2.97
C VAL A 225 -18.61 -9.69 4.25
N VAL A 226 -19.15 -8.69 4.94
CA VAL A 226 -19.95 -8.89 6.17
C VAL A 226 -21.15 -9.81 5.91
N LEU A 227 -21.92 -9.55 4.86
CA LEU A 227 -23.12 -10.34 4.54
C LEU A 227 -22.80 -11.75 4.07
N VAL A 228 -21.71 -11.94 3.31
CA VAL A 228 -21.23 -13.28 2.92
C VAL A 228 -20.81 -14.07 4.16
N LEU A 229 -20.01 -13.49 5.06
CA LEU A 229 -19.57 -14.17 6.28
C LEU A 229 -20.77 -14.45 7.21
N ALA A 230 -21.70 -13.51 7.37
CA ALA A 230 -22.92 -13.71 8.14
C ALA A 230 -23.79 -14.83 7.54
N GLY A 231 -23.89 -14.89 6.20
CA GLY A 231 -24.58 -15.94 5.48
C GLY A 231 -23.96 -17.31 5.71
N LEU A 232 -22.64 -17.42 5.53
CA LEU A 232 -21.91 -18.68 5.73
C LEU A 232 -21.98 -19.13 7.20
N GLY A 233 -21.79 -18.24 8.16
CA GLY A 233 -21.91 -18.55 9.57
C GLY A 233 -23.32 -18.97 9.96
N GLY A 234 -24.34 -18.29 9.42
CA GLY A 234 -25.75 -18.65 9.60
C GLY A 234 -26.09 -20.01 9.01
N ILE A 235 -25.67 -20.29 7.77
CA ILE A 235 -25.87 -21.60 7.11
C ILE A 235 -25.20 -22.70 7.93
N MET A 236 -23.95 -22.49 8.35
CA MET A 236 -23.20 -23.44 9.17
C MET A 236 -23.95 -23.79 10.47
N MET A 237 -24.45 -22.75 11.16
CA MET A 237 -25.21 -22.98 12.40
C MET A 237 -26.57 -23.65 12.16
N HIS A 238 -27.32 -23.25 11.13
CA HIS A 238 -28.56 -23.93 10.77
C HIS A 238 -28.33 -25.39 10.38
N TYR A 239 -27.20 -25.71 9.74
CA TYR A 239 -26.83 -27.08 9.45
C TYR A 239 -26.57 -27.89 10.73
N PHE A 240 -25.76 -27.37 11.66
CA PHE A 240 -25.48 -28.07 12.93
C PHE A 240 -26.69 -28.21 13.85
N TYR A 241 -27.63 -27.29 13.78
CA TYR A 241 -28.80 -27.26 14.67
C TYR A 241 -30.10 -27.74 14.00
N GLY A 242 -30.00 -28.41 12.83
CA GLY A 242 -31.14 -29.11 12.18
C GLY A 242 -32.07 -28.21 11.39
N GLY A 243 -31.73 -26.95 11.17
CA GLY A 243 -32.45 -26.06 10.26
C GLY A 243 -32.32 -26.44 8.79
N ILE A 244 -31.29 -27.25 8.46
CA ILE A 244 -31.07 -27.89 7.16
C ILE A 244 -31.01 -29.39 7.42
N ARG A 245 -31.89 -30.17 6.76
CA ARG A 245 -31.95 -31.63 6.87
C ARG A 245 -31.73 -32.25 5.50
N VAL A 246 -30.70 -33.09 5.37
CA VAL A 246 -30.46 -33.86 4.17
C VAL A 246 -31.20 -35.18 4.32
N GLN A 247 -32.26 -35.41 3.53
CA GLN A 247 -33.08 -36.63 3.55
C GLN A 247 -32.97 -37.36 2.21
N PRO A 248 -33.21 -38.68 2.13
CA PRO A 248 -33.10 -39.44 0.91
C PRO A 248 -33.99 -39.00 -0.26
N GLY A 249 -34.93 -38.10 -0.02
CA GLY A 249 -35.83 -37.51 -1.03
C GLY A 249 -35.60 -36.08 -1.36
N GLY A 250 -34.54 -35.43 -0.79
CA GLY A 250 -34.22 -34.01 -1.00
C GLY A 250 -33.76 -33.26 0.25
N MET A 251 -33.46 -32.00 0.08
CA MET A 251 -33.00 -31.11 1.16
C MET A 251 -34.21 -30.45 1.81
N GLY A 252 -34.50 -30.81 3.07
CA GLY A 252 -35.51 -30.14 3.92
C GLY A 252 -34.92 -28.93 4.59
N THR A 253 -35.63 -27.79 4.59
CA THR A 253 -35.18 -26.55 5.24
C THR A 253 -36.27 -25.99 6.17
N SER A 254 -35.87 -25.52 7.36
CA SER A 254 -36.83 -24.93 8.33
C SER A 254 -37.34 -23.56 7.86
N PRO A 255 -38.54 -23.13 8.30
CA PRO A 255 -39.04 -21.78 8.01
C PRO A 255 -38.11 -20.67 8.51
N ALA A 256 -37.47 -20.87 9.66
CA ALA A 256 -36.48 -19.94 10.23
C ALA A 256 -35.24 -19.79 9.34
N PHE A 257 -34.71 -20.91 8.85
CA PHE A 257 -33.59 -20.89 7.88
C PHE A 257 -33.95 -20.10 6.62
N ARG A 258 -35.11 -20.42 6.02
CA ARG A 258 -35.58 -19.75 4.81
C ARG A 258 -35.74 -18.26 4.98
N ARG A 259 -36.36 -17.81 6.10
CA ARG A 259 -36.48 -16.38 6.42
C ARG A 259 -35.13 -15.71 6.61
N HIS A 260 -34.22 -16.33 7.37
CA HIS A 260 -32.91 -15.80 7.65
C HIS A 260 -32.10 -15.58 6.37
N ILE A 261 -31.99 -16.62 5.52
CA ILE A 261 -31.26 -16.52 4.27
C ILE A 261 -31.93 -15.55 3.30
N ALA A 262 -33.26 -15.49 3.26
CA ALA A 262 -33.96 -14.53 2.41
C ALA A 262 -33.65 -13.06 2.81
N VAL A 263 -33.59 -12.76 4.11
CA VAL A 263 -33.21 -11.42 4.60
C VAL A 263 -31.75 -11.10 4.27
N LEU A 264 -30.83 -12.05 4.46
CA LEU A 264 -29.42 -11.83 4.13
C LEU A 264 -29.21 -11.64 2.62
N LEU A 265 -29.90 -12.39 1.77
CA LEU A 265 -29.86 -12.23 0.33
C LEU A 265 -30.50 -10.93 -0.13
N PHE A 266 -31.60 -10.49 0.51
CA PHE A 266 -32.17 -9.17 0.30
C PHE A 266 -31.13 -8.07 0.56
N LEU A 267 -30.48 -8.06 1.73
CA LEU A 267 -29.47 -7.08 2.08
C LEU A 267 -28.24 -7.15 1.13
N PHE A 268 -27.79 -8.35 0.82
CA PHE A 268 -26.67 -8.56 -0.10
C PHE A 268 -26.95 -7.99 -1.51
N LEU A 269 -28.16 -8.25 -2.04
CA LEU A 269 -28.53 -7.71 -3.35
C LEU A 269 -28.70 -6.19 -3.33
N LEU A 270 -29.18 -5.58 -2.23
CA LEU A 270 -29.20 -4.13 -2.09
C LEU A 270 -27.79 -3.53 -2.11
N VAL A 271 -26.85 -4.13 -1.38
CA VAL A 271 -25.44 -3.71 -1.40
C VAL A 271 -24.85 -3.86 -2.80
N ARG A 272 -25.14 -4.99 -3.49
CA ARG A 272 -24.69 -5.22 -4.86
C ARG A 272 -25.33 -4.26 -5.85
N ALA A 273 -26.60 -3.90 -5.66
CA ALA A 273 -27.26 -2.87 -6.46
C ALA A 273 -26.55 -1.52 -6.34
N GLY A 274 -26.21 -1.11 -5.10
CA GLY A 274 -25.35 0.06 -4.86
C GLY A 274 -23.99 -0.07 -5.55
N GLY A 275 -23.36 -1.25 -5.52
CA GLY A 275 -22.14 -1.54 -6.26
C GLY A 275 -22.29 -1.33 -7.77
N PHE A 276 -23.31 -1.93 -8.41
CA PHE A 276 -23.57 -1.73 -9.84
C PHE A 276 -23.82 -0.26 -10.21
N TRP A 277 -24.47 0.48 -9.32
CA TRP A 277 -24.68 1.91 -9.53
C TRP A 277 -23.35 2.69 -9.50
N LEU A 278 -22.48 2.40 -8.54
CA LEU A 278 -21.15 3.02 -8.41
C LEU A 278 -20.20 2.59 -9.54
N ASP A 279 -20.33 1.35 -10.02
CA ASP A 279 -19.52 0.83 -11.13
C ASP A 279 -19.72 1.60 -12.45
N ARG A 280 -20.79 2.39 -12.60
CA ARG A 280 -20.97 3.32 -13.71
C ARG A 280 -19.89 4.39 -13.73
N TYR A 281 -19.60 4.95 -12.55
CA TYR A 281 -18.62 6.02 -12.39
C TYR A 281 -17.18 5.51 -12.57
N THR A 282 -16.89 4.26 -12.20
CA THR A 282 -15.55 3.70 -12.41
C THR A 282 -15.22 3.43 -13.87
N THR A 283 -16.23 3.41 -14.74
CA THR A 283 -16.01 3.17 -16.17
C THR A 283 -15.18 4.28 -16.80
N VAL A 284 -15.30 5.54 -16.33
CA VAL A 284 -14.49 6.66 -16.82
C VAL A 284 -13.06 6.68 -16.29
N GLN A 285 -12.75 5.81 -15.31
CA GLN A 285 -11.40 5.66 -14.73
C GLN A 285 -10.64 4.45 -15.30
N GLN A 286 -11.21 3.72 -16.25
CA GLN A 286 -10.59 2.51 -16.80
C GLN A 286 -9.29 2.82 -17.54
N GLN A 287 -8.29 1.98 -17.32
CA GLN A 287 -6.97 2.03 -17.95
C GLN A 287 -6.81 0.88 -18.96
N SER A 288 -7.86 0.60 -19.70
CA SER A 288 -7.90 -0.52 -20.65
C SER A 288 -7.74 -0.07 -22.09
N GLY A 289 -6.98 -0.82 -22.86
CA GLY A 289 -6.85 -0.61 -24.28
C GLY A 289 -5.86 0.48 -24.68
N ARG A 290 -6.12 1.12 -25.81
CA ARG A 290 -5.25 2.10 -26.45
C ARG A 290 -5.31 3.47 -25.76
N TRP A 291 -6.47 3.82 -25.18
CA TRP A 291 -6.76 5.08 -24.48
C TRP A 291 -7.48 4.80 -23.15
N ALA A 292 -7.21 5.63 -22.14
CA ALA A 292 -7.88 5.56 -20.85
C ALA A 292 -9.25 6.27 -20.88
N GLY A 293 -10.13 5.83 -19.97
CA GLY A 293 -11.47 6.36 -19.80
C GLY A 293 -12.55 5.55 -20.52
N ALA A 294 -13.78 6.03 -20.45
CA ALA A 294 -14.92 5.42 -21.14
C ALA A 294 -14.91 5.78 -22.62
N MET A 295 -15.01 4.77 -23.46
CA MET A 295 -15.10 4.92 -24.91
C MET A 295 -16.57 4.83 -25.37
N TYR A 296 -16.83 4.92 -26.68
CA TYR A 296 -18.18 4.90 -27.26
C TYR A 296 -19.04 3.73 -26.74
N THR A 297 -18.48 2.52 -26.76
CA THR A 297 -19.17 1.32 -26.27
C THR A 297 -19.46 1.39 -24.78
N ASP A 298 -18.54 1.94 -24.01
CA ASP A 298 -18.71 2.07 -22.56
C ASP A 298 -19.87 3.04 -22.22
N THR A 299 -19.88 4.21 -22.85
CA THR A 299 -20.88 5.24 -22.61
C THR A 299 -22.27 4.82 -23.12
N ASN A 300 -22.35 4.25 -24.33
CA ASN A 300 -23.63 3.93 -24.96
C ASN A 300 -24.18 2.54 -24.59
N SER A 301 -23.36 1.68 -23.98
CA SER A 301 -23.76 0.33 -23.62
C SER A 301 -23.48 -0.01 -22.17
N ILE A 302 -22.22 0.00 -21.71
CA ILE A 302 -21.83 -0.51 -20.39
C ILE A 302 -22.41 0.34 -19.25
N ILE A 303 -22.33 1.67 -19.34
CA ILE A 303 -22.85 2.58 -18.29
C ILE A 303 -24.37 2.42 -18.12
N PRO A 304 -25.21 2.44 -19.21
CA PRO A 304 -26.64 2.17 -19.10
C PRO A 304 -26.95 0.77 -18.55
N VAL A 305 -26.22 -0.25 -19.01
CA VAL A 305 -26.42 -1.64 -18.54
C VAL A 305 -26.15 -1.78 -17.05
N LYS A 306 -25.12 -1.15 -16.53
CA LYS A 306 -24.84 -1.13 -15.07
C LYS A 306 -26.00 -0.50 -14.27
N ALA A 307 -26.65 0.55 -14.81
CA ALA A 307 -27.85 1.12 -14.19
C ALA A 307 -29.03 0.15 -14.22
N ILE A 308 -29.25 -0.53 -15.35
CA ILE A 308 -30.29 -1.57 -15.46
C ILE A 308 -30.05 -2.70 -14.47
N LEU A 309 -28.80 -3.17 -14.35
CA LEU A 309 -28.42 -4.20 -13.39
C LEU A 309 -28.64 -3.75 -11.95
N ALA A 310 -28.35 -2.50 -11.59
CA ALA A 310 -28.61 -1.95 -10.28
C ALA A 310 -30.14 -1.98 -9.95
N ILE A 311 -30.97 -1.50 -10.87
CA ILE A 311 -32.43 -1.51 -10.70
C ILE A 311 -32.96 -2.95 -10.64
N SER A 312 -32.50 -3.82 -11.50
CA SER A 312 -32.87 -5.24 -11.52
C SER A 312 -32.49 -5.96 -10.22
N ALA A 313 -31.30 -5.66 -9.67
CA ALA A 313 -30.86 -6.22 -8.40
C ALA A 313 -31.74 -5.76 -7.23
N VAL A 314 -32.19 -4.50 -7.22
CA VAL A 314 -33.17 -4.01 -6.23
C VAL A 314 -34.48 -4.75 -6.34
N LEU A 315 -34.97 -4.97 -7.56
CA LEU A 315 -36.23 -5.68 -7.81
C LEU A 315 -36.13 -7.14 -7.31
N VAL A 316 -35.04 -7.84 -7.61
CA VAL A 316 -34.81 -9.20 -7.11
C VAL A 316 -34.63 -9.21 -5.59
N ALA A 317 -33.99 -8.19 -5.01
CA ALA A 317 -33.93 -8.04 -3.56
C ALA A 317 -35.31 -7.97 -2.92
N VAL A 318 -36.24 -7.21 -3.50
CA VAL A 318 -37.65 -7.15 -3.02
C VAL A 318 -38.31 -8.52 -3.11
N PHE A 319 -38.03 -9.34 -4.15
CA PHE A 319 -38.56 -10.69 -4.21
C PHE A 319 -38.05 -11.58 -3.06
N PHE A 320 -36.79 -11.44 -2.65
CA PHE A 320 -36.26 -12.12 -1.45
C PHE A 320 -36.94 -11.64 -0.17
N LEU A 321 -37.21 -10.35 -0.04
CA LEU A 321 -37.94 -9.81 1.10
C LEU A 321 -39.37 -10.37 1.17
N MET A 322 -40.05 -10.45 0.03
CA MET A 322 -41.37 -11.08 -0.07
C MET A 322 -41.31 -12.59 0.26
N ALA A 323 -40.28 -13.29 -0.15
CA ALA A 323 -40.10 -14.69 0.18
C ALA A 323 -39.81 -14.92 1.67
N ALA A 324 -39.23 -13.98 2.37
CA ALA A 324 -39.02 -14.04 3.81
C ALA A 324 -40.36 -14.09 4.60
N SER A 325 -41.41 -13.44 4.07
CA SER A 325 -42.77 -13.43 4.68
C SER A 325 -43.67 -14.53 4.13
N THR A 326 -43.68 -14.76 2.80
CA THR A 326 -44.61 -15.66 2.12
C THR A 326 -44.10 -17.09 1.99
N HIS A 327 -42.82 -17.35 2.24
CA HIS A 327 -42.13 -18.64 2.08
C HIS A 327 -42.13 -19.19 0.62
N ARG A 328 -42.46 -18.36 -0.38
CA ARG A 328 -42.49 -18.75 -1.80
C ARG A 328 -41.18 -18.40 -2.49
N TRP A 329 -40.30 -19.41 -2.67
CA TRP A 329 -38.95 -19.25 -3.23
C TRP A 329 -38.88 -19.22 -4.76
N ARG A 330 -39.97 -19.51 -5.46
CA ARG A 330 -39.97 -19.58 -6.94
C ARG A 330 -39.65 -18.22 -7.57
N LEU A 331 -40.26 -17.12 -7.05
CA LEU A 331 -40.05 -15.78 -7.60
C LEU A 331 -38.61 -15.27 -7.43
N PRO A 332 -37.99 -15.31 -6.23
CA PRO A 332 -36.58 -14.89 -6.10
C PRO A 332 -35.62 -15.73 -6.93
N LEU A 333 -35.84 -17.04 -7.04
CA LEU A 333 -34.98 -17.91 -7.87
C LEU A 333 -35.07 -17.59 -9.35
N ILE A 334 -36.27 -17.40 -9.89
CA ILE A 334 -36.50 -16.92 -11.26
C ILE A 334 -35.90 -15.54 -11.46
N GLY A 335 -36.12 -14.62 -10.51
CA GLY A 335 -35.55 -13.27 -10.56
C GLY A 335 -34.02 -13.27 -10.57
N THR A 336 -33.39 -14.12 -9.74
CA THR A 336 -31.93 -14.28 -9.73
C THR A 336 -31.42 -14.86 -11.06
N ALA A 337 -32.09 -15.89 -11.59
CA ALA A 337 -31.73 -16.45 -12.90
C ALA A 337 -31.86 -15.39 -14.01
N MET A 338 -32.93 -14.62 -14.00
CA MET A 338 -33.11 -13.51 -14.95
C MET A 338 -32.05 -12.43 -14.77
N LEU A 339 -31.68 -12.05 -13.54
CA LEU A 339 -30.60 -11.08 -13.28
C LEU A 339 -29.27 -11.59 -13.86
N VAL A 340 -28.96 -12.87 -13.70
CA VAL A 340 -27.75 -13.48 -14.27
C VAL A 340 -27.82 -13.45 -15.81
N ILE A 341 -28.95 -13.80 -16.40
CA ILE A 341 -29.15 -13.75 -17.87
C ILE A 341 -28.98 -12.31 -18.37
N VAL A 342 -29.61 -11.33 -17.71
CA VAL A 342 -29.46 -9.90 -18.05
C VAL A 342 -28.00 -9.48 -17.93
N ALA A 343 -27.30 -9.89 -16.87
CA ALA A 343 -25.89 -9.58 -16.70
C ALA A 343 -25.01 -10.15 -17.83
N LEU A 344 -25.28 -11.38 -18.28
CA LEU A 344 -24.53 -12.01 -19.37
C LEU A 344 -24.89 -11.40 -20.74
N VAL A 345 -26.17 -11.21 -21.02
CA VAL A 345 -26.63 -10.70 -22.32
C VAL A 345 -26.33 -9.19 -22.45
N ALA A 346 -26.79 -8.40 -21.51
CA ALA A 346 -26.62 -6.96 -21.56
C ALA A 346 -25.18 -6.51 -21.21
N GLY A 347 -24.49 -7.24 -20.32
CA GLY A 347 -23.11 -6.95 -19.95
C GLY A 347 -22.04 -7.51 -20.88
N GLY A 348 -22.37 -8.50 -21.70
CA GLY A 348 -21.43 -9.16 -22.60
C GLY A 348 -21.83 -9.04 -24.08
N VAL A 349 -22.99 -9.61 -24.43
CA VAL A 349 -23.42 -9.73 -25.84
C VAL A 349 -23.76 -8.36 -26.43
N TYR A 350 -24.47 -7.51 -25.70
CA TYR A 350 -24.90 -6.20 -26.21
C TYR A 350 -23.70 -5.26 -26.43
N PRO A 351 -22.74 -5.08 -25.51
CA PRO A 351 -21.52 -4.31 -25.79
C PRO A 351 -20.72 -4.86 -26.97
N TRP A 352 -20.63 -6.17 -27.12
CA TRP A 352 -19.98 -6.80 -28.27
C TRP A 352 -20.67 -6.44 -29.60
N ILE A 353 -22.02 -6.45 -29.63
CA ILE A 353 -22.79 -6.03 -30.82
C ILE A 353 -22.51 -4.56 -31.15
N VAL A 354 -22.58 -3.66 -30.15
CA VAL A 354 -22.30 -2.23 -30.34
C VAL A 354 -20.87 -2.03 -30.87
N GLN A 355 -19.90 -2.67 -30.26
CA GLN A 355 -18.50 -2.60 -30.69
C GLN A 355 -18.32 -3.10 -32.13
N ARG A 356 -18.88 -4.28 -32.45
CA ARG A 356 -18.67 -4.93 -33.75
C ARG A 356 -19.37 -4.24 -34.91
N PHE A 357 -20.57 -3.77 -34.68
CA PHE A 357 -21.42 -3.27 -35.78
C PHE A 357 -21.57 -1.76 -35.85
N GLN A 358 -21.34 -1.04 -34.74
CA GLN A 358 -21.41 0.43 -34.71
C GLN A 358 -20.05 1.09 -34.66
N VAL A 359 -19.13 0.59 -33.83
CA VAL A 359 -17.83 1.23 -33.64
C VAL A 359 -16.83 0.82 -34.71
N VAL A 360 -16.56 -0.48 -34.86
CA VAL A 360 -15.52 -0.99 -35.78
C VAL A 360 -15.64 -0.47 -37.22
N PRO A 361 -16.85 -0.37 -37.83
CA PRO A 361 -16.94 0.12 -39.18
C PRO A 361 -16.58 1.62 -39.37
N ASN A 362 -16.66 2.42 -38.30
CA ASN A 362 -16.38 3.86 -38.33
C ASN A 362 -15.70 4.28 -37.02
N GLU A 363 -14.65 3.58 -36.63
CA GLU A 363 -14.02 3.68 -35.30
C GLU A 363 -13.51 5.08 -35.01
N GLN A 364 -12.82 5.70 -35.98
CA GLN A 364 -12.24 7.03 -35.80
C GLN A 364 -13.30 8.10 -35.47
N ALA A 365 -14.39 8.14 -36.22
CA ALA A 365 -15.44 9.13 -35.97
C ALA A 365 -16.19 8.81 -34.65
N ALA A 366 -16.49 7.54 -34.39
CA ALA A 366 -17.18 7.12 -33.17
C ALA A 366 -16.36 7.39 -31.89
N GLN A 367 -15.03 7.25 -31.95
CA GLN A 367 -14.16 7.44 -30.81
C GLN A 367 -13.60 8.85 -30.65
N SER A 368 -13.73 9.72 -31.65
CA SER A 368 -13.07 11.03 -31.69
C SER A 368 -13.35 11.89 -30.45
N GLU A 369 -14.60 11.97 -30.02
CA GLU A 369 -14.96 12.75 -28.82
C GLU A 369 -14.31 12.18 -27.56
N PHE A 370 -14.30 10.85 -27.39
CA PHE A 370 -13.75 10.19 -26.22
C PHE A 370 -12.22 10.26 -26.19
N ILE A 371 -11.58 10.20 -27.36
CA ILE A 371 -10.13 10.42 -27.49
C ILE A 371 -9.79 11.86 -27.12
N GLN A 372 -10.61 12.85 -27.55
CA GLN A 372 -10.39 14.24 -27.13
C GLN A 372 -10.52 14.40 -25.61
N ARG A 373 -11.53 13.80 -24.98
CA ARG A 373 -11.67 13.77 -23.51
C ARG A 373 -10.42 13.17 -22.83
N ASN A 374 -9.85 12.10 -23.39
CA ASN A 374 -8.61 11.49 -22.89
C ASN A 374 -7.41 12.44 -23.05
N ILE A 375 -7.26 13.13 -24.19
CA ILE A 375 -6.20 14.12 -24.40
C ILE A 375 -6.29 15.22 -23.35
N ASP A 376 -7.45 15.85 -23.22
CA ASP A 376 -7.66 17.02 -22.36
C ASP A 376 -7.44 16.64 -20.89
N ALA A 377 -8.01 15.52 -20.45
CA ALA A 377 -7.85 15.02 -19.08
C ALA A 377 -6.40 14.64 -18.76
N THR A 378 -5.70 13.98 -19.69
CA THR A 378 -4.30 13.59 -19.50
C THR A 378 -3.40 14.82 -19.46
N ARG A 379 -3.55 15.74 -20.38
CA ARG A 379 -2.77 17.00 -20.39
C ARG A 379 -2.97 17.78 -19.10
N TYR A 380 -4.19 17.93 -18.62
CA TYR A 380 -4.48 18.57 -17.33
C TYR A 380 -3.85 17.80 -16.18
N ALA A 381 -4.04 16.47 -16.11
CA ALA A 381 -3.60 15.65 -14.97
C ALA A 381 -2.07 15.63 -14.78
N TYR A 382 -1.32 15.82 -15.86
CA TYR A 382 0.15 15.90 -15.83
C TYR A 382 0.69 17.33 -15.95
N GLY A 383 -0.17 18.36 -15.98
CA GLY A 383 0.23 19.75 -16.14
C GLY A 383 0.82 20.09 -17.50
N LEU A 384 0.49 19.31 -18.53
CA LEU A 384 0.94 19.52 -19.90
C LEU A 384 0.10 20.59 -20.62
N ASP A 385 -1.06 20.92 -20.08
CA ASP A 385 -1.92 22.02 -20.52
C ASP A 385 -1.25 23.39 -20.36
N LYS A 386 -0.30 23.52 -19.45
CA LYS A 386 0.48 24.73 -19.18
C LYS A 386 1.77 24.84 -20.02
N VAL A 387 2.06 23.86 -20.88
CA VAL A 387 3.25 23.85 -21.73
C VAL A 387 3.02 24.82 -22.89
N GLU A 388 3.86 25.84 -22.97
CA GLU A 388 3.89 26.79 -24.09
C GLU A 388 4.70 26.21 -25.25
N THR A 389 4.11 26.25 -26.46
CA THR A 389 4.77 25.79 -27.66
C THR A 389 5.23 27.00 -28.47
N THR A 390 6.54 27.13 -28.63
CA THR A 390 7.14 28.22 -29.43
C THR A 390 7.64 27.66 -30.75
N PRO A 391 7.18 28.17 -31.90
CA PRO A 391 7.74 27.81 -33.18
C PRO A 391 9.23 28.13 -33.25
N TYR A 392 10.04 27.20 -33.67
CA TYR A 392 11.48 27.36 -33.82
C TYR A 392 11.88 27.08 -35.27
N ASP A 393 12.40 28.10 -35.93
CA ASP A 393 12.95 27.96 -37.26
C ASP A 393 14.41 27.43 -37.18
N ALA A 394 14.58 26.15 -37.35
CA ALA A 394 15.87 25.45 -37.23
C ALA A 394 16.82 25.77 -38.42
N THR A 395 16.97 27.04 -38.78
CA THR A 395 17.94 27.44 -39.81
C THR A 395 19.33 27.58 -39.24
N ILE A 396 20.34 27.11 -39.96
CA ILE A 396 21.75 27.32 -39.62
C ILE A 396 22.07 28.79 -39.96
N ASN A 397 21.97 29.68 -38.99
CA ASN A 397 22.37 31.06 -39.16
C ASN A 397 23.79 31.26 -38.63
N THR A 398 24.75 31.41 -39.55
CA THR A 398 26.16 31.65 -39.23
C THR A 398 26.54 33.13 -39.27
N ALA A 399 25.56 34.06 -39.18
CA ALA A 399 25.84 35.48 -39.19
C ALA A 399 26.80 35.88 -38.04
N ALA A 400 27.71 36.79 -38.33
CA ALA A 400 28.64 37.32 -37.33
C ALA A 400 27.84 38.00 -36.20
N GLY A 401 28.13 37.59 -34.96
CA GLY A 401 27.43 38.12 -33.78
C GLY A 401 26.16 37.32 -33.37
N GLY A 402 25.75 36.29 -34.10
CA GLY A 402 24.58 35.46 -33.75
C GLY A 402 24.65 34.82 -32.38
N LEU A 403 25.87 34.43 -31.93
CA LEU A 403 26.10 33.88 -30.59
C LEU A 403 25.99 34.91 -29.48
N SER A 404 26.25 36.18 -29.73
CA SER A 404 26.21 37.22 -28.68
C SER A 404 24.79 37.48 -28.18
N GLY A 405 23.78 37.27 -29.00
CA GLY A 405 22.37 37.31 -28.57
C GLY A 405 21.94 36.15 -27.68
N SER A 406 22.71 35.07 -27.67
CA SER A 406 22.45 33.85 -26.86
C SER A 406 23.40 33.71 -25.66
N SER A 407 24.06 34.81 -25.24
CA SER A 407 25.07 34.83 -24.15
C SER A 407 24.58 34.13 -22.87
N PRO A 408 23.35 34.36 -22.36
CA PRO A 408 22.90 33.68 -21.13
C PRO A 408 22.81 32.15 -21.29
N THR A 409 22.49 31.66 -22.47
CA THR A 409 22.45 30.20 -22.76
C THR A 409 23.87 29.64 -22.79
N ILE A 410 24.78 30.31 -23.48
CA ILE A 410 26.19 29.88 -23.64
C ILE A 410 26.91 29.84 -22.29
N GLU A 411 26.72 30.84 -21.42
CA GLU A 411 27.32 30.91 -20.09
C GLU A 411 26.90 29.77 -19.18
N ASN A 412 25.73 29.14 -19.42
CA ASN A 412 25.16 28.07 -18.62
C ASN A 412 25.16 26.69 -19.29
N ILE A 413 25.77 26.54 -20.48
CA ILE A 413 25.97 25.22 -21.10
C ILE A 413 26.93 24.41 -20.25
N ARG A 414 26.45 23.26 -19.75
CA ARG A 414 27.25 22.39 -18.91
C ARG A 414 28.26 21.63 -19.74
N LEU A 415 29.52 21.62 -19.28
CA LEU A 415 30.61 20.82 -19.84
C LEU A 415 30.92 19.58 -18.99
N LEU A 416 30.64 19.66 -17.66
CA LEU A 416 30.87 18.55 -16.75
C LEU A 416 29.59 17.70 -16.62
N ASP A 417 29.62 16.46 -17.10
CA ASP A 417 28.54 15.52 -16.86
C ASP A 417 28.59 15.02 -15.40
N PRO A 418 27.52 15.24 -14.59
CA PRO A 418 27.47 14.82 -13.20
C PRO A 418 27.66 13.29 -13.00
N ASN A 419 27.29 12.48 -13.99
CA ASN A 419 27.42 11.01 -13.91
C ASN A 419 28.87 10.56 -14.15
N VAL A 420 29.62 11.30 -14.95
CA VAL A 420 31.01 10.95 -15.32
C VAL A 420 32.00 11.56 -14.34
N VAL A 421 31.78 12.82 -13.94
CA VAL A 421 32.74 13.59 -13.12
C VAL A 421 32.80 13.13 -11.65
N SER A 422 31.88 12.26 -11.21
CA SER A 422 31.87 11.73 -9.84
C SER A 422 33.19 11.00 -9.48
N SER A 423 33.78 10.30 -10.43
CA SER A 423 35.10 9.65 -10.26
C SER A 423 36.22 10.66 -9.98
N ALA A 424 36.22 11.80 -10.69
CA ALA A 424 37.19 12.88 -10.45
C ALA A 424 36.99 13.53 -9.07
N PHE A 425 35.73 13.72 -8.63
CA PHE A 425 35.43 14.18 -7.26
C PHE A 425 35.98 13.20 -6.22
N ALA A 426 35.77 11.90 -6.41
CA ALA A 426 36.31 10.89 -5.50
C ALA A 426 37.86 10.92 -5.48
N GLN A 427 38.49 10.92 -6.63
CA GLN A 427 39.95 10.91 -6.73
C GLN A 427 40.60 12.15 -6.07
N MET A 428 40.01 13.33 -6.23
CA MET A 428 40.61 14.59 -5.80
C MET A 428 40.16 15.05 -4.42
N GLN A 429 39.01 14.65 -3.95
CA GLN A 429 38.35 15.25 -2.78
C GLN A 429 37.89 14.24 -1.71
N GLN A 430 38.09 12.94 -1.90
CA GLN A 430 37.66 11.92 -0.92
C GLN A 430 38.59 11.92 0.31
N PHE A 431 39.90 12.04 0.15
CA PHE A 431 40.97 12.07 1.15
C PHE A 431 41.12 10.84 2.04
N ARG A 432 40.02 10.14 2.37
CA ARG A 432 40.00 8.94 3.21
C ARG A 432 39.03 7.91 2.66
N PRO A 433 39.29 6.60 2.83
CA PRO A 433 38.42 5.52 2.34
C PRO A 433 37.03 5.54 3.00
N TYR A 434 36.93 6.02 4.24
CA TYR A 434 35.64 6.12 4.95
C TYR A 434 34.75 7.27 4.48
N TYR A 435 35.19 8.08 3.50
CA TYR A 435 34.35 9.02 2.76
C TYR A 435 33.98 8.47 1.39
N ARG A 436 32.86 8.93 0.88
CA ARG A 436 32.40 8.64 -0.49
C ARG A 436 31.60 9.82 -1.05
N PHE A 437 31.51 9.86 -2.38
CA PHE A 437 30.53 10.66 -3.12
C PHE A 437 29.51 9.75 -3.77
N ASP A 438 28.34 10.29 -4.07
CA ASP A 438 27.36 9.58 -4.90
C ASP A 438 27.93 9.36 -6.32
N THR A 439 27.47 8.31 -6.97
CA THR A 439 27.82 8.02 -8.37
C THR A 439 27.20 9.03 -9.33
N ASN A 440 26.05 9.60 -8.97
CA ASN A 440 25.35 10.64 -9.71
C ASN A 440 25.38 11.92 -8.90
N LEU A 441 26.27 12.84 -9.25
CA LEU A 441 26.37 14.12 -8.56
C LEU A 441 25.15 14.99 -8.84
N ALA A 442 24.82 15.86 -7.91
CA ALA A 442 23.74 16.81 -8.07
C ALA A 442 24.17 18.03 -8.90
N VAL A 443 23.17 18.73 -9.42
CA VAL A 443 23.35 20.00 -10.11
C VAL A 443 22.64 21.08 -9.33
N ASP A 444 23.25 22.25 -9.23
CA ASP A 444 22.70 23.41 -8.56
C ASP A 444 23.17 24.69 -9.24
N ARG A 445 22.81 25.83 -8.71
CA ARG A 445 23.25 27.15 -9.15
C ARG A 445 23.58 28.04 -7.95
N TYR A 446 24.67 28.74 -8.06
CA TYR A 446 25.11 29.72 -7.05
C TYR A 446 25.38 31.08 -7.70
N SER A 447 25.07 32.13 -6.97
CA SER A 447 25.40 33.48 -7.43
C SER A 447 26.79 33.83 -6.96
N ILE A 448 27.77 33.88 -7.87
CA ILE A 448 29.16 34.26 -7.63
C ILE A 448 29.44 35.54 -8.42
N ASP A 449 29.94 36.57 -7.77
CA ASP A 449 30.21 37.87 -8.39
C ASP A 449 29.02 38.45 -9.17
N LYS A 450 27.80 38.28 -8.64
CA LYS A 450 26.52 38.69 -9.23
C LYS A 450 26.14 37.91 -10.53
N LYS A 451 26.85 36.86 -10.85
CA LYS A 451 26.51 35.95 -11.98
C LYS A 451 26.02 34.64 -11.45
N THR A 452 24.96 34.12 -12.03
CA THR A 452 24.48 32.76 -11.77
C THR A 452 25.42 31.77 -12.43
N GLN A 453 26.04 30.89 -11.65
CA GLN A 453 26.96 29.86 -12.11
C GLN A 453 26.31 28.48 -12.02
N ASP A 454 26.32 27.74 -13.13
CA ASP A 454 26.00 26.32 -13.14
C ASP A 454 27.03 25.56 -12.30
N THR A 455 26.55 24.68 -11.43
CA THR A 455 27.38 24.05 -10.40
C THR A 455 27.10 22.56 -10.35
N VAL A 456 28.14 21.74 -10.38
CA VAL A 456 28.06 20.32 -10.01
C VAL A 456 28.45 20.20 -8.55
N ILE A 457 27.58 19.59 -7.72
CA ILE A 457 27.68 19.60 -6.26
C ILE A 457 27.47 18.23 -5.67
N ALA A 458 28.17 17.91 -4.61
CA ALA A 458 28.02 16.66 -3.88
C ALA A 458 28.37 16.83 -2.38
N ALA A 459 27.67 16.09 -1.55
CA ALA A 459 28.03 15.91 -0.15
C ALA A 459 29.12 14.84 -0.04
N ARG A 460 30.14 15.12 0.78
CA ARG A 460 31.15 14.11 1.15
C ARG A 460 30.59 13.29 2.31
N GLU A 461 29.98 12.18 2.01
CA GLU A 461 29.29 11.33 2.96
C GLU A 461 30.18 10.23 3.53
N LEU A 462 29.72 9.59 4.60
CA LEU A 462 30.38 8.37 5.11
C LEU A 462 30.24 7.21 4.13
N ASN A 463 31.27 6.39 4.11
CA ASN A 463 31.25 5.08 3.49
C ASN A 463 31.23 3.99 4.58
N PRO A 464 30.06 3.50 5.01
CA PRO A 464 29.98 2.54 6.10
C PRO A 464 30.72 1.22 5.87
N SER A 465 30.95 0.86 4.60
CA SER A 465 31.69 -0.37 4.25
C SER A 465 33.20 -0.23 4.33
N GLN A 466 33.72 0.98 4.45
CA GLN A 466 35.16 1.29 4.48
C GLN A 466 35.61 2.00 5.77
N THR A 467 34.77 1.97 6.81
CA THR A 467 35.16 2.47 8.15
C THR A 467 36.18 1.51 8.77
N SER A 468 37.17 2.07 9.47
CA SER A 468 38.23 1.26 10.10
C SER A 468 37.68 0.37 11.19
N GLY A 469 37.79 -0.96 11.00
CA GLY A 469 37.34 -1.98 11.95
C GLY A 469 35.83 -2.24 11.94
N GLU A 470 35.44 -3.50 12.09
CA GLU A 470 34.03 -3.94 12.06
C GLU A 470 33.33 -3.83 13.42
N SER A 471 33.94 -3.18 14.43
CA SER A 471 33.35 -3.09 15.75
C SER A 471 32.09 -2.22 15.74
N TRP A 472 31.11 -2.58 16.57
CA TRP A 472 29.93 -1.77 16.80
C TRP A 472 30.29 -0.33 17.20
N TYR A 473 31.31 -0.18 18.08
CA TYR A 473 31.78 1.10 18.56
C TYR A 473 32.23 2.01 17.41
N ASN A 474 33.10 1.52 16.53
CA ASN A 474 33.56 2.30 15.37
C ASN A 474 32.41 2.69 14.45
N ARG A 475 31.54 1.73 14.13
CA ARG A 475 30.45 1.93 13.17
C ARG A 475 29.35 2.89 13.66
N HIS A 476 29.09 2.91 15.00
CA HIS A 476 27.95 3.63 15.54
C HIS A 476 28.30 4.81 16.46
N VAL A 477 29.53 4.90 16.94
CA VAL A 477 29.97 5.95 17.88
C VAL A 477 31.09 6.82 17.32
N VAL A 478 32.04 6.22 16.58
CA VAL A 478 33.21 6.97 16.07
C VAL A 478 32.91 7.58 14.70
N TYR A 479 32.50 6.78 13.72
CA TYR A 479 32.17 7.25 12.37
C TYR A 479 30.69 7.61 12.28
N THR A 480 30.34 8.79 12.76
CA THR A 480 28.95 9.23 12.90
C THR A 480 28.45 10.11 11.78
N HIS A 481 29.31 10.82 11.05
CA HIS A 481 28.93 11.81 10.04
C HIS A 481 29.94 11.92 8.89
N GLY A 482 29.44 12.37 7.72
CA GLY A 482 30.26 12.85 6.63
C GLY A 482 30.70 14.30 6.87
N TYR A 483 31.51 14.87 5.97
CA TYR A 483 32.09 16.19 6.17
C TYR A 483 32.20 17.02 4.88
N GLY A 484 31.39 18.03 4.79
CA GLY A 484 31.47 19.07 3.79
C GLY A 484 30.74 18.80 2.49
N VAL A 485 30.50 19.86 1.77
CA VAL A 485 29.97 19.89 0.41
C VAL A 485 31.07 20.29 -0.53
N ILE A 486 31.23 19.55 -1.61
CA ILE A 486 32.20 19.81 -2.67
C ILE A 486 31.44 20.26 -3.90
N ALA A 487 31.91 21.34 -4.54
CA ALA A 487 31.25 21.90 -5.71
C ALA A 487 32.28 22.38 -6.73
N ALA A 488 31.94 22.22 -8.00
CA ALA A 488 32.73 22.68 -9.14
C ALA A 488 31.84 23.46 -10.13
N TYR A 489 32.45 24.38 -10.91
CA TYR A 489 31.75 25.01 -12.02
C TYR A 489 31.29 23.96 -13.03
N GLY A 490 30.04 23.97 -13.44
CA GLY A 490 29.52 23.02 -14.42
C GLY A 490 30.03 23.25 -15.83
N ASN A 491 30.51 24.44 -16.14
CA ASN A 491 30.94 24.89 -17.46
C ASN A 491 32.42 25.30 -17.54
N GLN A 492 33.24 25.01 -16.53
CA GLN A 492 34.65 25.38 -16.50
C GLN A 492 35.51 24.25 -16.01
N VAL A 493 36.67 24.13 -16.62
CA VAL A 493 37.76 23.24 -16.20
C VAL A 493 39.00 24.07 -15.85
N ASP A 494 39.93 23.50 -15.10
CA ASP A 494 41.23 24.08 -14.83
C ASP A 494 42.05 23.99 -16.13
N PRO A 495 42.46 25.13 -16.73
CA PRO A 495 43.18 25.13 -17.98
C PRO A 495 44.58 24.47 -17.92
N ALA A 496 45.14 24.32 -16.72
CA ALA A 496 46.47 23.72 -16.55
C ALA A 496 46.46 22.19 -16.67
N ASN A 497 45.36 21.53 -16.29
CA ASN A 497 45.31 20.06 -16.17
C ASN A 497 43.99 19.42 -16.65
N GLY A 498 43.01 20.23 -17.06
CA GLY A 498 41.69 19.75 -17.52
C GLY A 498 40.79 19.21 -16.42
N ASN A 499 41.17 19.31 -15.17
CA ASN A 499 40.39 18.86 -14.05
C ASN A 499 39.16 19.78 -13.79
N PRO A 500 38.12 19.30 -13.05
CA PRO A 500 37.03 20.16 -12.61
C PRO A 500 37.56 21.37 -11.84
N LYS A 501 37.11 22.59 -12.19
CA LYS A 501 37.45 23.80 -11.46
C LYS A 501 36.55 23.91 -10.24
N PHE A 502 37.11 23.62 -9.07
CA PHE A 502 36.35 23.62 -7.83
C PHE A 502 36.01 25.02 -7.32
N MET A 503 34.78 25.19 -6.86
CA MET A 503 34.27 26.37 -6.16
C MET A 503 34.32 26.17 -4.64
N GLN A 504 34.18 24.92 -4.20
CA GLN A 504 34.17 24.49 -2.81
C GLN A 504 34.92 23.18 -2.72
N SER A 505 36.02 23.12 -1.93
CA SER A 505 36.93 21.98 -1.97
C SER A 505 37.83 21.88 -0.74
N GLY A 506 38.73 20.88 -0.75
CA GLY A 506 39.71 20.65 0.31
C GLY A 506 39.15 19.87 1.50
N ILE A 507 40.00 19.62 2.50
CA ILE A 507 39.63 18.86 3.70
C ILE A 507 38.53 19.59 4.48
N LYS A 508 38.63 20.91 4.61
CA LYS A 508 37.64 21.76 5.31
C LYS A 508 36.39 22.02 4.46
N ALA A 509 36.41 21.66 3.18
CA ALA A 509 35.34 21.89 2.22
C ALA A 509 34.87 23.34 2.19
N THR A 510 35.82 24.30 2.07
CA THR A 510 35.57 25.74 2.01
C THR A 510 35.89 26.28 0.61
N GLY A 511 35.39 27.46 0.28
CA GLY A 511 35.65 28.11 -1.00
C GLY A 511 34.77 29.34 -1.25
N VAL A 512 34.58 29.67 -2.54
CA VAL A 512 33.85 30.91 -2.95
C VAL A 512 32.35 30.84 -2.67
N ILE A 513 31.78 29.64 -2.45
CA ILE A 513 30.36 29.46 -2.10
C ILE A 513 30.18 29.87 -0.60
N SER A 514 30.98 29.27 0.27
CA SER A 514 30.95 29.60 1.71
C SER A 514 32.27 29.24 2.38
N GLU A 515 32.78 30.16 3.20
CA GLU A 515 33.92 29.90 4.05
C GLU A 515 33.53 29.41 5.44
N ASN A 516 32.33 29.82 5.91
CA ASN A 516 31.84 29.57 7.26
C ASN A 516 30.43 28.99 7.21
N TYR A 517 30.32 27.66 7.26
CA TYR A 517 29.06 26.94 7.37
C TYR A 517 29.26 25.71 8.25
N GLU A 518 28.16 25.06 8.68
CA GLU A 518 28.24 23.78 9.39
C GLU A 518 28.45 22.63 8.38
N PRO A 519 29.64 22.02 8.32
CA PRO A 519 29.98 21.05 7.27
C PRO A 519 29.61 19.61 7.61
N ARG A 520 29.24 19.30 8.87
CA ARG A 520 28.99 17.92 9.31
C ARG A 520 27.67 17.40 8.77
N ILE A 521 27.72 16.22 8.18
CA ILE A 521 26.58 15.58 7.53
C ILE A 521 26.19 14.34 8.34
N TYR A 522 25.39 14.56 9.37
CA TYR A 522 24.81 13.47 10.15
C TYR A 522 23.63 12.80 9.45
N PHE A 523 22.89 13.56 8.65
CA PHE A 523 21.78 13.08 7.85
C PHE A 523 22.14 13.17 6.37
N GLY A 524 22.30 12.03 5.74
CA GLY A 524 22.73 11.92 4.34
C GLY A 524 22.28 10.60 3.72
N MET A 525 22.45 10.50 2.41
CA MET A 525 21.97 9.36 1.60
C MET A 525 22.66 8.04 1.96
N SER A 526 23.93 8.11 2.43
CA SER A 526 24.78 6.95 2.72
C SER A 526 25.05 6.75 4.21
N SER A 527 24.33 7.46 5.08
CA SER A 527 24.52 7.37 6.53
C SER A 527 24.22 5.97 7.08
N PRO A 528 24.93 5.50 8.14
CA PRO A 528 24.59 4.24 8.82
C PRO A 528 23.15 4.23 9.34
N GLN A 529 22.59 3.04 9.53
CA GLN A 529 21.21 2.86 10.01
C GLN A 529 20.90 3.67 11.27
N TYR A 530 21.84 3.69 12.22
CA TYR A 530 21.78 4.56 13.38
C TYR A 530 23.20 4.95 13.83
N SER A 531 23.30 6.04 14.61
CA SER A 531 24.50 6.40 15.33
C SER A 531 24.14 6.92 16.71
N ILE A 532 25.02 6.67 17.68
CA ILE A 532 24.96 7.25 19.02
C ILE A 532 25.89 8.46 19.02
N VAL A 533 25.35 9.60 19.31
CA VAL A 533 26.07 10.88 19.25
C VAL A 533 25.85 11.72 20.51
N GLY A 534 26.70 12.70 20.71
CA GLY A 534 26.61 13.57 21.88
C GLY A 534 26.99 12.84 23.17
N GLY A 535 26.49 13.33 24.30
CA GLY A 535 26.79 12.81 25.63
C GLY A 535 27.92 13.56 26.33
N ASN A 536 27.88 13.51 27.65
CA ASN A 536 28.85 14.20 28.52
C ASN A 536 30.19 13.43 28.56
N GLY A 537 31.32 14.14 28.60
CA GLY A 537 32.65 13.60 28.74
C GLY A 537 33.52 13.74 27.49
N ASP A 538 34.40 12.76 27.24
CA ASP A 538 35.36 12.82 26.15
C ASP A 538 34.68 12.83 24.77
N GLN A 539 35.29 13.54 23.81
CA GLN A 539 34.87 13.54 22.42
C GLN A 539 35.17 12.19 21.76
N LEU A 540 34.12 11.46 21.41
CA LEU A 540 34.23 10.12 20.83
C LEU A 540 34.17 10.12 19.32
N GLU A 541 33.44 11.09 18.74
CA GLU A 541 33.16 11.15 17.33
C GLU A 541 34.41 11.63 16.55
N LEU A 542 34.67 10.99 15.42
CA LEU A 542 35.68 11.44 14.48
C LEU A 542 35.09 12.58 13.63
N ASP A 543 35.71 13.75 13.68
CA ASP A 543 35.26 14.94 12.94
C ASP A 543 35.75 14.92 11.48
N ARG A 544 37.06 15.06 11.30
CA ARG A 544 37.71 15.09 9.97
C ARG A 544 39.21 14.84 10.08
N PRO A 545 39.88 14.47 8.98
CA PRO A 545 41.34 14.47 8.93
C PRO A 545 41.89 15.90 9.15
N GLN A 546 43.01 16.04 9.84
CA GLN A 546 43.69 17.32 9.97
C GLN A 546 44.57 17.62 8.77
N SER A 547 45.12 16.62 8.11
CA SER A 547 45.95 16.70 6.92
C SER A 547 45.51 15.73 5.84
N ALA A 548 45.85 16.00 4.59
CA ALA A 548 45.68 15.07 3.48
C ALA A 548 46.66 13.90 3.53
N ASP A 549 47.81 14.06 4.20
CA ASP A 549 48.83 13.04 4.36
C ASP A 549 48.37 11.94 5.32
N GLU A 550 48.19 10.73 4.84
CA GLU A 550 47.73 9.58 5.62
C GLU A 550 48.77 9.11 6.66
N ALA A 551 50.07 9.29 6.41
CA ALA A 551 51.11 8.75 7.29
C ALA A 551 51.26 9.55 8.60
N ASN A 552 50.93 10.85 8.58
CA ASN A 552 51.17 11.76 9.70
C ASN A 552 49.92 12.52 10.22
N SER A 553 48.73 12.19 9.73
CA SER A 553 47.52 12.95 10.10
C SER A 553 46.81 12.38 11.33
N ALA A 554 46.71 13.19 12.39
CA ALA A 554 45.75 12.95 13.44
C ALA A 554 44.35 13.39 12.98
N ASP A 555 43.31 12.64 13.38
CA ASP A 555 41.93 13.05 13.13
C ASP A 555 41.45 13.99 14.24
N ALA A 556 40.69 15.04 13.86
CA ALA A 556 40.02 15.90 14.81
C ALA A 556 38.85 15.15 15.45
N LYS A 557 38.57 15.46 16.71
CA LYS A 557 37.46 14.91 17.48
C LYS A 557 36.34 15.94 17.61
N TYR A 558 35.10 15.42 17.75
CA TYR A 558 33.91 16.25 17.90
C TYR A 558 32.91 15.63 18.87
N THR A 559 31.98 16.41 19.34
CA THR A 559 30.81 15.97 20.09
C THR A 559 29.59 16.68 19.48
N PHE A 560 28.61 15.91 19.01
CA PHE A 560 27.36 16.45 18.49
C PHE A 560 26.63 17.31 19.52
N THR A 561 26.24 18.51 19.12
CA THR A 561 25.55 19.48 19.99
C THR A 561 24.13 19.82 19.53
N GLY A 562 23.69 19.22 18.42
CA GLY A 562 22.35 19.43 17.86
C GLY A 562 21.26 18.65 18.60
N SER A 563 20.05 18.75 18.07
CA SER A 563 18.86 18.04 18.57
C SER A 563 18.32 17.02 17.54
N GLY A 564 19.23 16.23 16.94
CA GLY A 564 18.93 15.40 15.79
C GLY A 564 18.18 14.11 16.07
N GLY A 565 18.12 13.65 17.31
CA GLY A 565 17.48 12.38 17.66
C GLY A 565 16.98 12.31 19.10
N PRO A 566 16.16 11.32 19.39
CA PRO A 566 15.71 11.06 20.76
C PRO A 566 16.88 10.75 21.71
N ARG A 567 16.73 11.14 22.96
CA ARG A 567 17.72 10.82 24.00
C ARG A 567 17.70 9.35 24.38
N VAL A 568 18.88 8.78 24.61
CA VAL A 568 19.08 7.39 25.08
C VAL A 568 19.73 7.33 26.46
N ASP A 569 19.53 8.36 27.26
CA ASP A 569 20.04 8.49 28.63
C ASP A 569 19.25 7.63 29.64
N SER A 570 17.94 7.41 29.44
CA SER A 570 17.13 6.58 30.32
C SER A 570 17.25 5.10 29.99
N TRP A 571 17.18 4.24 31.04
CA TRP A 571 17.18 2.78 30.85
C TRP A 571 16.05 2.28 29.94
N LEU A 572 14.86 2.88 30.05
CA LEU A 572 13.72 2.51 29.22
C LEU A 572 13.98 2.83 27.73
N ASN A 573 14.58 3.99 27.44
CA ASN A 573 14.93 4.36 26.06
C ASN A 573 16.01 3.45 25.52
N ARG A 574 17.07 3.17 26.29
CA ARG A 574 18.13 2.22 25.90
C ARG A 574 17.57 0.85 25.58
N LEU A 575 16.72 0.30 26.44
CA LEU A 575 16.07 -0.98 26.23
C LEU A 575 15.18 -0.97 24.97
N SER A 576 14.38 0.08 24.79
CA SER A 576 13.49 0.19 23.64
C SER A 576 14.25 0.23 22.32
N TYR A 577 15.35 1.01 22.28
CA TYR A 577 16.19 1.08 21.08
C TYR A 577 17.07 -0.16 20.89
N ALA A 578 17.52 -0.82 21.96
CA ALA A 578 18.19 -2.11 21.87
C ALA A 578 17.30 -3.19 21.23
N ILE A 579 16.01 -3.20 21.57
CA ILE A 579 15.02 -4.10 20.96
C ILE A 579 14.76 -3.68 19.50
N LYS A 580 14.57 -2.39 19.24
CA LYS A 580 14.31 -1.88 17.88
C LYS A 580 15.41 -2.23 16.89
N PHE A 581 16.67 -2.04 17.29
CA PHE A 581 17.84 -2.28 16.44
C PHE A 581 18.49 -3.65 16.66
N GLN A 582 17.92 -4.48 17.53
CA GLN A 582 18.43 -5.82 17.88
C GLN A 582 19.92 -5.80 18.29
N SER A 583 20.31 -4.77 19.04
CA SER A 583 21.69 -4.51 19.47
C SER A 583 21.79 -4.37 20.98
N SER A 584 22.43 -5.36 21.64
CA SER A 584 22.69 -5.34 23.07
C SER A 584 23.66 -4.21 23.46
N ASP A 585 24.50 -3.77 22.53
CA ASP A 585 25.52 -2.74 22.79
C ASP A 585 24.91 -1.39 23.15
N ILE A 586 23.71 -1.08 22.60
CA ILE A 586 22.99 0.15 22.98
C ILE A 586 22.65 0.17 24.48
N LEU A 587 22.39 -1.01 25.07
CA LEU A 587 22.04 -1.15 26.48
C LEU A 587 23.26 -1.25 27.38
N LEU A 588 24.32 -1.92 26.91
CA LEU A 588 25.45 -2.35 27.77
C LEU A 588 26.72 -1.55 27.58
N SER A 589 26.87 -0.77 26.50
CA SER A 589 28.09 -0.02 26.24
C SER A 589 28.21 1.26 27.07
N ASP A 590 29.37 1.49 27.64
CA ASP A 590 29.74 2.73 28.33
C ASP A 590 29.85 3.95 27.39
N ALA A 591 29.85 3.73 26.07
CA ALA A 591 29.79 4.79 25.07
C ALA A 591 28.41 5.47 25.01
N VAL A 592 27.35 4.80 25.48
CA VAL A 592 26.02 5.39 25.63
C VAL A 592 25.96 6.10 26.98
N ARG A 593 26.15 7.42 26.97
CA ARG A 593 26.32 8.24 28.16
C ARG A 593 25.07 9.07 28.45
N ASP A 594 25.11 9.74 29.59
CA ASP A 594 24.10 10.76 29.89
C ASP A 594 24.16 11.90 28.85
N GLY A 595 23.01 12.31 28.33
CA GLY A 595 22.88 13.27 27.24
C GLY A 595 23.08 12.69 25.84
N SER A 596 23.42 11.39 25.67
CA SER A 596 23.54 10.78 24.37
C SER A 596 22.20 10.74 23.63
N GLN A 597 22.26 10.92 22.32
CA GLN A 597 21.13 10.84 21.40
C GLN A 597 21.35 9.70 20.39
N ILE A 598 20.27 9.13 19.90
CA ILE A 598 20.29 8.15 18.80
C ILE A 598 19.74 8.78 17.53
N LEU A 599 20.59 8.89 16.52
CA LEU A 599 20.20 9.35 15.18
C LEU A 599 19.82 8.16 14.34
N TYR A 600 18.63 8.17 13.75
CA TYR A 600 18.16 7.15 12.82
C TYR A 600 17.15 7.73 11.84
N GLU A 601 16.71 6.95 10.86
CA GLU A 601 15.99 7.47 9.68
C GLU A 601 16.78 8.64 9.09
N ARG A 602 18.03 8.38 8.76
CA ARG A 602 19.02 9.42 8.44
C ARG A 602 19.04 9.79 6.98
N ASN A 603 18.52 8.91 6.10
CA ASN A 603 18.35 9.22 4.68
C ASN A 603 17.28 10.32 4.53
N PRO A 604 17.59 11.45 3.86
CA PRO A 604 16.66 12.58 3.75
C PRO A 604 15.33 12.23 3.10
N MET A 605 15.35 11.38 2.06
CA MET A 605 14.12 10.96 1.36
C MET A 605 13.24 10.07 2.23
N ASP A 606 13.81 9.10 2.94
CA ASP A 606 13.07 8.22 3.84
C ASP A 606 12.51 9.00 5.03
N ARG A 607 13.28 9.99 5.49
CA ARG A 607 12.87 10.89 6.57
C ARG A 607 11.64 11.72 6.17
N VAL A 608 11.62 12.25 4.94
CA VAL A 608 10.46 12.97 4.40
C VAL A 608 9.28 12.03 4.19
N ARG A 609 9.48 10.83 3.62
CA ARG A 609 8.42 9.81 3.46
C ARG A 609 7.76 9.45 4.78
N LYS A 610 8.55 9.33 5.85
CA LYS A 610 8.02 9.00 7.18
C LYS A 610 7.29 10.19 7.81
N ALA A 611 7.82 11.41 7.66
CA ALA A 611 7.19 12.64 8.18
C ALA A 611 5.89 12.99 7.43
N ALA A 612 5.81 12.69 6.13
CA ALA A 612 4.66 12.96 5.27
C ALA A 612 4.29 11.71 4.45
N PRO A 613 3.64 10.69 5.09
CA PRO A 613 3.40 9.39 4.47
C PRO A 613 2.44 9.41 3.28
N TYR A 614 1.82 10.53 3.01
CA TYR A 614 0.92 10.76 1.89
C TYR A 614 1.62 11.27 0.62
N LEU A 615 2.91 11.66 0.73
CA LEU A 615 3.69 12.12 -0.41
C LEU A 615 4.43 10.97 -1.09
N GLN A 616 4.42 10.99 -2.41
CA GLN A 616 5.42 10.30 -3.20
C GLN A 616 6.65 11.21 -3.30
N VAL A 617 7.81 10.71 -2.90
CA VAL A 617 9.05 11.47 -2.85
C VAL A 617 9.87 11.20 -4.10
N ASP A 618 10.45 12.26 -4.68
CA ASP A 618 11.35 12.16 -5.84
C ASP A 618 12.48 11.16 -5.60
N SER A 619 12.94 10.53 -6.65
CA SER A 619 14.03 9.56 -6.60
C SER A 619 15.39 10.17 -6.28
N LYS A 620 15.53 11.50 -6.39
CA LYS A 620 16.78 12.24 -6.17
C LYS A 620 16.59 13.43 -5.23
N ALA A 621 17.26 13.39 -4.09
CA ALA A 621 17.51 14.56 -3.26
C ALA A 621 18.83 15.22 -3.66
N TYR A 622 18.96 16.50 -3.45
CA TYR A 622 20.20 17.22 -3.73
C TYR A 622 20.59 18.17 -2.59
N PRO A 623 21.90 18.27 -2.27
CA PRO A 623 22.38 19.14 -1.22
C PRO A 623 22.55 20.58 -1.72
N ALA A 624 22.30 21.54 -0.86
CA ALA A 624 22.62 22.94 -1.06
C ALA A 624 23.16 23.56 0.24
N ILE A 625 23.98 24.59 0.14
CA ILE A 625 24.38 25.41 1.30
C ILE A 625 23.40 26.58 1.38
N VAL A 626 22.59 26.60 2.44
CA VAL A 626 21.54 27.61 2.67
C VAL A 626 21.66 28.12 4.10
N ASN A 627 21.73 29.40 4.30
CA ASN A 627 21.86 30.05 5.64
C ASN A 627 23.00 29.40 6.48
N ASN A 628 24.15 29.21 5.88
CA ASN A 628 25.32 28.54 6.48
C ASN A 628 25.11 27.12 6.98
N ARG A 629 24.14 26.41 6.43
CA ARG A 629 23.84 25.01 6.73
C ARG A 629 23.80 24.18 5.46
N VAL A 630 24.19 22.92 5.54
CA VAL A 630 23.93 21.98 4.46
C VAL A 630 22.49 21.49 4.59
N VAL A 631 21.72 21.71 3.54
CA VAL A 631 20.29 21.34 3.49
C VAL A 631 20.07 20.43 2.28
N TRP A 632 19.42 19.29 2.50
CA TRP A 632 18.91 18.46 1.44
C TRP A 632 17.57 18.98 0.98
N ILE A 633 17.41 19.20 -0.32
CA ILE A 633 16.14 19.59 -0.93
C ILE A 633 15.54 18.33 -1.56
N VAL A 634 14.28 18.07 -1.24
CA VAL A 634 13.54 16.85 -1.60
C VAL A 634 12.21 17.25 -2.18
N ASP A 635 11.92 16.81 -3.40
CA ASP A 635 10.63 17.05 -4.03
C ASP A 635 9.58 16.02 -3.58
N GLY A 636 8.37 16.49 -3.27
CA GLY A 636 7.24 15.69 -2.86
C GLY A 636 6.07 15.87 -3.81
N TYR A 637 5.47 14.73 -4.20
CA TYR A 637 4.34 14.68 -5.13
C TYR A 637 3.07 14.22 -4.44
N THR A 638 1.96 14.85 -4.81
CA THR A 638 0.62 14.31 -4.62
C THR A 638 0.21 13.58 -5.88
N THR A 639 -0.31 12.38 -5.73
CA THR A 639 -0.66 11.50 -6.85
C THR A 639 -1.99 10.82 -6.62
N THR A 640 -2.68 10.46 -7.69
CA THR A 640 -3.82 9.54 -7.66
C THR A 640 -3.86 8.71 -8.94
N ASN A 641 -4.54 7.57 -8.89
CA ASN A 641 -4.90 6.74 -10.04
C ASN A 641 -6.40 6.79 -10.36
N GLN A 642 -7.11 7.75 -9.75
CA GLN A 642 -8.57 7.87 -9.81
C GLN A 642 -9.05 9.01 -10.73
N PHE A 643 -8.16 9.67 -11.46
CA PHE A 643 -8.54 10.79 -12.33
C PHE A 643 -9.27 10.27 -13.59
N PRO A 644 -10.52 10.72 -13.86
CA PRO A 644 -11.28 10.27 -15.03
C PRO A 644 -10.58 10.61 -16.33
N TYR A 645 -10.67 9.71 -17.32
CA TYR A 645 -10.13 9.84 -18.68
C TYR A 645 -8.61 10.04 -18.78
N SER A 646 -7.88 10.24 -17.70
CA SER A 646 -6.44 10.43 -17.75
C SER A 646 -5.68 9.12 -17.95
N GLN A 647 -4.74 9.12 -18.87
CA GLN A 647 -3.85 7.99 -19.17
C GLN A 647 -2.91 7.72 -18.01
N GLY A 648 -2.82 6.48 -17.56
CA GLY A 648 -1.85 6.06 -16.56
C GLY A 648 -0.43 6.02 -17.13
N ASN A 649 0.54 6.44 -16.32
CA ASN A 649 1.94 6.26 -16.63
C ASN A 649 2.40 4.89 -16.11
N THR A 650 2.88 4.03 -17.02
CA THR A 650 3.40 2.70 -16.70
C THR A 650 4.92 2.69 -16.50
N GLN A 651 5.61 3.80 -16.74
CA GLN A 651 7.01 3.89 -16.39
C GLN A 651 7.13 4.05 -14.87
N ASP A 652 7.51 2.99 -14.21
CA ASP A 652 7.97 3.03 -12.81
C ASP A 652 9.14 4.02 -12.75
N SER A 653 8.89 5.22 -12.23
CA SER A 653 9.96 6.04 -11.71
C SER A 653 10.58 5.24 -10.57
N SER A 654 11.69 4.62 -10.92
CA SER A 654 12.64 3.86 -10.12
C SER A 654 12.45 3.94 -8.60
N GLY A 655 12.05 2.85 -7.99
CA GLY A 655 12.39 2.53 -6.61
C GLY A 655 11.35 2.79 -5.54
N SER A 656 10.17 3.30 -5.83
CA SER A 656 9.07 3.29 -4.86
C SER A 656 8.45 1.89 -4.85
N GLN A 657 8.92 1.05 -3.94
CA GLN A 657 8.25 -0.18 -3.54
C GLN A 657 6.94 0.20 -2.85
N GLY A 658 5.88 0.36 -3.61
CA GLY A 658 4.59 0.56 -3.01
C GLY A 658 3.49 0.81 -4.01
N ARG A 659 2.75 -0.24 -4.30
CA ARG A 659 1.49 -0.29 -5.04
C ARG A 659 1.63 -0.14 -6.57
N GLY A 660 1.67 -1.26 -7.25
CA GLY A 660 1.59 -1.41 -8.71
C GLY A 660 0.28 -0.92 -9.32
N ASN A 661 -0.02 0.36 -9.11
CA ASN A 661 -1.08 1.06 -9.83
C ASN A 661 -0.43 2.25 -10.52
N SER A 662 -0.46 2.22 -11.84
CA SER A 662 -0.04 3.34 -12.68
C SER A 662 -0.80 4.61 -12.25
N MET A 663 -0.06 5.61 -11.71
CA MET A 663 -0.65 6.92 -11.40
C MET A 663 -1.15 7.57 -12.69
N ASN A 664 -2.26 8.30 -12.61
CA ASN A 664 -2.81 9.05 -13.72
C ASN A 664 -3.06 10.54 -13.41
N TYR A 665 -2.49 11.00 -12.29
CA TYR A 665 -2.41 12.40 -11.90
C TYR A 665 -1.19 12.60 -11.02
N ILE A 666 -0.45 13.69 -11.24
CA ILE A 666 0.72 14.07 -10.45
C ILE A 666 0.85 15.58 -10.37
N ARG A 667 1.20 16.09 -9.19
CA ARG A 667 1.62 17.48 -8.95
C ARG A 667 2.83 17.51 -8.01
N ASN A 668 3.80 18.36 -8.31
CA ASN A 668 4.87 18.68 -7.36
C ASN A 668 4.32 19.68 -6.32
N SER A 669 3.55 19.16 -5.38
CA SER A 669 2.80 19.99 -4.43
C SER A 669 3.61 20.40 -3.22
N VAL A 670 4.73 19.73 -2.93
CA VAL A 670 5.55 20.01 -1.75
C VAL A 670 7.03 20.04 -2.13
N LYS A 671 7.73 21.07 -1.63
CA LYS A 671 9.20 21.10 -1.51
C LYS A 671 9.54 20.83 -0.06
N ALA A 672 10.33 19.80 0.20
CA ALA A 672 10.80 19.49 1.54
C ALA A 672 12.28 19.84 1.70
N THR A 673 12.66 20.20 2.91
CA THR A 673 14.07 20.36 3.27
C THR A 673 14.41 19.50 4.47
N VAL A 674 15.61 18.92 4.47
CA VAL A 674 16.18 18.19 5.60
C VAL A 674 17.53 18.78 5.91
N ASP A 675 17.71 19.30 7.12
CA ASP A 675 19.00 19.80 7.56
C ASP A 675 19.98 18.64 7.76
N ALA A 676 21.16 18.74 7.17
CA ALA A 676 22.14 17.66 7.19
C ALA A 676 22.79 17.46 8.58
N TYR A 677 22.79 18.47 9.44
CA TYR A 677 23.37 18.40 10.78
C TYR A 677 22.38 17.85 11.82
N ASP A 678 21.19 18.46 11.95
CA ASP A 678 20.23 18.11 13.00
C ASP A 678 19.01 17.32 12.49
N GLY A 679 18.89 17.13 11.18
CA GLY A 679 17.83 16.33 10.57
C GLY A 679 16.43 16.94 10.69
N SER A 680 16.30 18.21 11.01
CA SER A 680 15.00 18.90 11.02
C SER A 680 14.38 18.89 9.64
N VAL A 681 13.06 18.64 9.58
CA VAL A 681 12.29 18.53 8.35
C VAL A 681 11.35 19.72 8.24
N ASN A 682 11.38 20.41 7.12
CA ASN A 682 10.39 21.43 6.78
C ASN A 682 9.70 21.02 5.47
N LEU A 683 8.39 21.10 5.47
CA LEU A 683 7.56 20.87 4.29
C LEU A 683 6.95 22.19 3.85
N TYR A 684 7.07 22.53 2.58
CA TYR A 684 6.54 23.78 2.01
C TYR A 684 5.56 23.45 0.89
N ALA A 685 4.34 23.99 0.97
CA ALA A 685 3.36 23.90 -0.09
C ALA A 685 3.87 24.69 -1.29
N TRP A 686 4.27 23.98 -2.36
CA TRP A 686 4.75 24.56 -3.59
C TRP A 686 3.61 24.84 -4.56
N ASP A 687 2.65 23.90 -4.69
CA ASP A 687 1.37 24.13 -5.35
C ASP A 687 0.27 24.20 -4.28
N GLU A 688 -0.01 25.43 -3.81
CA GLU A 688 -1.03 25.66 -2.77
C GLU A 688 -2.45 25.38 -3.25
N ASP A 689 -2.65 25.34 -4.58
CA ASP A 689 -3.97 25.14 -5.20
C ASP A 689 -4.31 23.69 -5.46
N ASP A 690 -3.34 22.78 -5.37
CA ASP A 690 -3.58 21.34 -5.54
C ASP A 690 -4.63 20.81 -4.54
N PRO A 691 -5.78 20.26 -5.02
CA PRO A 691 -6.85 19.78 -4.16
C PRO A 691 -6.43 18.60 -3.27
N ILE A 692 -5.52 17.74 -3.74
CA ILE A 692 -5.04 16.60 -2.97
C ILE A 692 -4.18 17.09 -1.78
N LEU A 693 -3.31 18.07 -2.01
CA LEU A 693 -2.56 18.69 -0.92
C LEU A 693 -3.48 19.39 0.08
N LYS A 694 -4.48 20.13 -0.40
CA LYS A 694 -5.49 20.78 0.48
C LYS A 694 -6.20 19.75 1.37
N ALA A 695 -6.59 18.62 0.81
CA ALA A 695 -7.21 17.52 1.58
C ALA A 695 -6.27 16.98 2.65
N TRP A 696 -5.00 16.71 2.32
CA TRP A 696 -4.01 16.25 3.30
C TRP A 696 -3.65 17.28 4.37
N ARG A 697 -3.65 18.56 4.03
CA ARG A 697 -3.50 19.64 5.03
C ARG A 697 -4.68 19.69 6.00
N GLY A 698 -5.87 19.26 5.57
CA GLY A 698 -7.03 19.06 6.46
C GLY A 698 -6.83 17.87 7.42
N VAL A 699 -6.25 16.77 6.93
CA VAL A 699 -5.95 15.58 7.76
C VAL A 699 -4.81 15.87 8.75
N PHE A 700 -3.75 16.57 8.30
CA PHE A 700 -2.55 16.89 9.07
C PHE A 700 -2.31 18.41 9.16
N PRO A 701 -3.13 19.12 9.94
CA PRO A 701 -3.03 20.58 10.01
C PRO A 701 -1.69 21.02 10.61
N GLY A 702 -1.15 22.13 10.07
CA GLY A 702 0.08 22.76 10.57
C GLY A 702 1.38 22.07 10.21
N THR A 703 1.35 20.97 9.43
CA THR A 703 2.57 20.22 9.05
C THR A 703 3.25 20.79 7.82
N VAL A 704 2.52 21.45 6.94
CA VAL A 704 3.03 22.04 5.69
C VAL A 704 2.91 23.54 5.76
N LYS A 705 4.05 24.23 5.68
CA LYS A 705 4.19 25.68 5.63
C LYS A 705 3.82 26.22 4.25
N SER A 706 3.58 27.53 4.12
CA SER A 706 3.49 28.16 2.80
C SER A 706 4.88 28.23 2.14
N TYR A 707 4.95 28.16 0.80
CA TYR A 707 6.21 28.42 0.09
C TYR A 707 6.77 29.83 0.34
N LYS A 708 5.92 30.78 0.74
CA LYS A 708 6.31 32.15 1.12
C LYS A 708 7.17 32.21 2.38
N ASP A 709 7.15 31.15 3.18
CA ASP A 709 8.00 31.02 4.37
C ASP A 709 9.43 30.53 4.04
N MET A 710 9.70 30.20 2.77
CA MET A 710 11.04 29.87 2.30
C MET A 710 11.92 31.13 2.28
N SER A 711 13.19 31.02 2.70
CA SER A 711 14.15 32.11 2.53
C SER A 711 14.44 32.34 1.04
N ALA A 712 14.81 33.55 0.68
CA ALA A 712 15.21 33.89 -0.69
C ALA A 712 16.40 33.03 -1.17
N GLU A 713 17.33 32.73 -0.26
CA GLU A 713 18.45 31.85 -0.54
C GLU A 713 17.97 30.42 -0.86
N LEU A 714 17.06 29.83 -0.06
CA LEU A 714 16.50 28.52 -0.35
C LEU A 714 15.76 28.49 -1.69
N ILE A 715 14.95 29.52 -1.99
CA ILE A 715 14.24 29.63 -3.28
C ILE A 715 15.21 29.64 -4.47
N SER A 716 16.38 30.27 -4.31
CA SER A 716 17.38 30.32 -5.39
C SER A 716 17.93 28.95 -5.78
N HIS A 717 17.87 27.96 -4.88
CA HIS A 717 18.30 26.57 -5.11
C HIS A 717 17.17 25.63 -5.54
N VAL A 718 15.89 26.06 -5.47
CA VAL A 718 14.76 25.26 -5.93
C VAL A 718 14.83 25.10 -7.45
N ARG A 719 14.69 23.87 -7.91
CA ARG A 719 14.74 23.52 -9.35
C ARG A 719 13.50 22.72 -9.76
N TYR A 720 13.37 22.49 -11.06
CA TYR A 720 12.33 21.61 -11.60
C TYR A 720 12.58 20.16 -11.14
N PRO A 721 11.54 19.45 -10.63
CA PRO A 721 11.74 18.13 -10.05
C PRO A 721 12.06 17.08 -11.11
N ASN A 722 12.97 16.18 -10.79
CA ASN A 722 13.54 15.24 -11.75
C ASN A 722 12.53 14.20 -12.25
N ASP A 723 11.81 13.58 -11.32
CA ASP A 723 10.83 12.55 -11.68
C ASP A 723 9.61 13.16 -12.41
N MET A 724 9.17 14.37 -12.01
CA MET A 724 8.11 15.08 -12.71
C MET A 724 8.49 15.36 -14.15
N PHE A 725 9.72 15.85 -14.38
CA PHE A 725 10.24 16.08 -15.73
C PHE A 725 10.25 14.80 -16.57
N SER A 726 10.73 13.70 -15.99
CA SER A 726 10.78 12.41 -16.68
C SER A 726 9.39 11.88 -17.04
N VAL A 727 8.43 11.99 -16.11
CA VAL A 727 7.03 11.62 -16.33
C VAL A 727 6.40 12.48 -17.42
N GLN A 728 6.55 13.81 -17.32
CA GLN A 728 5.97 14.73 -18.32
C GLN A 728 6.59 14.52 -19.71
N ARG A 729 7.91 14.33 -19.79
CA ARG A 729 8.59 14.02 -21.05
C ARG A 729 8.08 12.72 -21.67
N SER A 730 7.88 11.70 -20.86
CA SER A 730 7.29 10.43 -21.32
C SER A 730 5.87 10.62 -21.82
N MET A 731 5.06 11.40 -21.14
CA MET A 731 3.68 11.68 -21.55
C MET A 731 3.62 12.55 -22.82
N LEU A 732 4.53 13.51 -22.95
CA LEU A 732 4.62 14.36 -24.14
C LEU A 732 4.92 13.58 -25.42
N ASN A 733 5.59 12.43 -25.36
CA ASN A 733 5.82 11.58 -26.53
C ASN A 733 4.54 11.35 -27.35
N LYS A 734 3.40 11.30 -26.68
CA LYS A 734 2.10 11.00 -27.26
C LYS A 734 1.11 12.18 -27.12
N TYR A 735 1.13 12.85 -25.98
CA TYR A 735 0.17 13.90 -25.62
C TYR A 735 0.65 15.34 -25.88
N HIS A 736 1.74 15.54 -26.65
CA HIS A 736 2.00 16.80 -27.30
C HIS A 736 0.94 17.07 -28.37
N VAL A 737 0.39 16.01 -28.97
CA VAL A 737 -0.75 16.06 -29.91
C VAL A 737 -2.00 16.49 -29.16
N THR A 738 -2.70 17.50 -29.69
CA THR A 738 -3.91 18.08 -29.10
C THR A 738 -5.19 17.70 -29.85
N SER A 739 -5.07 17.00 -30.98
CA SER A 739 -6.17 16.60 -31.85
C SER A 739 -6.44 15.09 -31.72
N ALA A 740 -7.71 14.74 -31.53
CA ALA A 740 -8.15 13.34 -31.53
C ALA A 740 -7.83 12.62 -32.84
N HIS A 741 -7.87 13.32 -33.99
CA HIS A 741 -7.55 12.74 -35.27
C HIS A 741 -6.10 12.30 -35.37
N SER A 742 -5.16 13.17 -35.02
CA SER A 742 -3.71 12.86 -35.06
C SER A 742 -3.33 11.80 -34.02
N LEU A 743 -3.92 11.85 -32.81
CA LEU A 743 -3.67 10.83 -31.80
C LEU A 743 -4.20 9.45 -32.22
N TYR A 744 -5.36 9.41 -32.92
CA TYR A 744 -5.91 8.15 -33.45
C TYR A 744 -5.03 7.60 -34.57
N ALA A 745 -4.61 8.43 -35.51
CA ALA A 745 -3.73 8.05 -36.64
C ALA A 745 -2.37 7.54 -36.12
N GLY A 746 -1.83 8.16 -35.05
CA GLY A 746 -0.53 7.83 -34.50
C GLY A 746 0.63 8.22 -35.43
N ASP A 747 0.41 9.22 -36.26
CA ASP A 747 1.33 9.71 -37.29
C ASP A 747 2.38 10.70 -36.75
N ASP A 748 2.16 11.23 -35.54
CA ASP A 748 3.07 12.15 -34.87
C ASP A 748 3.34 11.65 -33.41
N VAL A 749 3.99 10.49 -33.30
CA VAL A 749 4.40 9.94 -32.00
C VAL A 749 5.92 10.09 -31.85
N TRP A 750 6.37 10.75 -30.77
CA TRP A 750 7.77 10.93 -30.48
C TRP A 750 8.33 9.74 -29.69
N SER A 751 9.62 9.53 -29.80
CA SER A 751 10.39 8.61 -28.96
C SER A 751 11.54 9.35 -28.29
N ILE A 752 11.86 8.93 -27.07
CA ILE A 752 13.06 9.43 -26.38
C ILE A 752 14.24 8.66 -26.94
N PRO A 753 15.27 9.32 -27.52
CA PRO A 753 16.46 8.63 -27.98
C PRO A 753 17.24 8.07 -26.80
N ASN A 754 17.84 6.90 -26.98
CA ASN A 754 18.76 6.33 -26.00
C ASN A 754 20.05 7.15 -25.94
N ASP A 755 20.62 7.28 -24.76
CA ASP A 755 21.95 7.87 -24.57
C ASP A 755 23.00 6.95 -25.21
N PRO A 756 23.72 7.41 -26.27
CA PRO A 756 24.71 6.56 -26.93
C PRO A 756 25.94 6.27 -26.07
N THR A 757 26.10 6.96 -24.95
CA THR A 757 27.21 6.78 -24.01
C THR A 757 26.89 5.82 -22.87
N ASN A 758 25.65 5.38 -22.76
CA ASN A 758 25.15 4.52 -21.69
C ASN A 758 24.66 3.19 -22.28
N ASP A 759 25.47 2.14 -22.18
CA ASP A 759 25.12 0.78 -22.64
C ASP A 759 24.06 0.10 -21.76
N SER A 760 23.64 0.73 -20.67
CA SER A 760 22.53 0.27 -19.81
C SER A 760 21.24 1.00 -20.22
N GLY A 761 20.48 0.39 -21.11
CA GLY A 761 19.17 0.86 -21.53
C GLY A 761 18.15 0.96 -20.40
#